data_6dd29feef1cd42c7aa8aaae2e2529991
#
_entry.id   6dd29feef1cd42c7aa8aaae2e2529991
#
_cell.length_a   1.000
_cell.length_b   1.000
_cell.length_c   1.000
_cell.angle_alpha   90.00
_cell.angle_beta   90.00
_cell.angle_gamma   90.00
#
_symmetry.space_group_name_H-M   'P 1'
#
loop_
_entity.id
_entity.type
_entity.pdbx_description
1 polymer ?
#
loop_
_entity_poly.entity_id
_entity_poly.type
_entity_poly.pdbx_seq_one_letter_code
_entity_poly.pdbx_strand_id
1 'polypeptide(L)'
;MKLKKNDLFMGIYILSAVLFFIISIPSWLLDILLAFNIMVALIILFNSLYAKEVLDMAAFPTMLLFTTIFRISLNVSSTKMILRDGYAGHVVATFGEFVGGGNLVIGTIIFIVLVIIQFIVINKGSERVSEVTARFTLDAMAGKQMAIDSDLNTGAITDKEAAERRKKLQQENSFFGSMDGATKYVKGDATAGLIITGINLVGGIIMGMIYRGQSINEALSTYAILTIGDGLCSQIPSLLISLSTGILVTKASSEGELGDEMVGQLFSIDRVLVMVGAAMAVLGAFTPLPIYIFVPIGVALIIYGRKLKDKTGEATIEEMAEAEETEAQEIRKPENVVSLLNVDPIELEFGYGIIPLADVNQGGDLLDRVVMIRRQVALELGAVVPIIRLRDNIQLNPNQYVIKIKGIQVSEGEILFDHYMAMNPGYVEEEITGIPTFEPSFHLPAIWITESQRERAESMGYTVVDPPSIIATHLTEVIRQHIAELLTRQDVQNLINNIKDNNSALIEELVPKLLGIGEIQKVLQNLLEEGISIRDLVTIFETLADHAAVTRDTDILTEYVRQSLKRAISGKYFPPNEVTNVITLDPKVEQEIMGAVKNTEQGSYLSLDPARTKAIMDSLGEELKKLEDMGKNPIVITSPIVRLYFKKLASDYYKDIIVISYNEVESNVELQSVGMVTA
;
A
#
# COMPACT_ATOMS: atom_id res chain seq x y z
N MET A 1 -9.15 23.39 -35.59
CA MET A 1 -9.57 22.36 -34.63
C MET A 1 -10.49 21.40 -35.35
N LYS A 2 -10.02 20.14 -35.66
CA LYS A 2 -10.88 19.14 -36.32
C LYS A 2 -11.78 18.54 -35.25
N LEU A 3 -13.07 18.88 -35.26
CA LEU A 3 -14.06 18.23 -34.42
C LEU A 3 -14.02 16.73 -34.68
N LYS A 4 -13.78 15.93 -33.64
CA LYS A 4 -13.89 14.46 -33.73
C LYS A 4 -15.37 14.11 -33.98
N LYS A 5 -15.65 13.08 -34.80
CA LYS A 5 -17.03 12.64 -35.10
C LYS A 5 -17.86 12.36 -33.84
N ASN A 6 -17.21 11.86 -32.79
CA ASN A 6 -17.85 11.54 -31.51
C ASN A 6 -18.30 12.79 -30.74
N ASP A 7 -17.51 13.87 -30.78
CA ASP A 7 -17.85 15.14 -30.12
C ASP A 7 -19.06 15.79 -30.79
N LEU A 8 -19.13 15.69 -32.13
CA LEU A 8 -20.27 16.19 -32.90
C LEU A 8 -21.54 15.37 -32.60
N PHE A 9 -21.42 14.04 -32.48
CA PHE A 9 -22.56 13.17 -32.13
C PHE A 9 -23.14 13.52 -30.75
N MET A 10 -22.25 13.69 -29.73
CA MET A 10 -22.66 14.08 -28.38
C MET A 10 -23.31 15.47 -28.35
N GLY A 11 -22.78 16.42 -29.12
CA GLY A 11 -23.37 17.75 -29.23
C GLY A 11 -24.78 17.71 -29.84
N ILE A 12 -24.98 16.93 -30.91
CA ILE A 12 -26.29 16.75 -31.53
C ILE A 12 -27.26 16.06 -30.58
N TYR A 13 -26.83 15.04 -29.84
CA TYR A 13 -27.64 14.33 -28.84
C TYR A 13 -28.18 15.28 -27.78
N ILE A 14 -27.32 16.08 -27.16
CA ILE A 14 -27.71 17.05 -26.11
C ILE A 14 -28.65 18.11 -26.69
N LEU A 15 -28.34 18.68 -27.87
CA LEU A 15 -29.14 19.71 -28.48
C LEU A 15 -30.53 19.15 -28.84
N SER A 16 -30.61 17.91 -29.36
CA SER A 16 -31.91 17.26 -29.68
C SER A 16 -32.74 17.04 -28.41
N ALA A 17 -32.13 16.61 -27.30
CA ALA A 17 -32.82 16.44 -26.03
C ALA A 17 -33.44 17.76 -25.55
N VAL A 18 -32.67 18.87 -25.63
CA VAL A 18 -33.21 20.20 -25.28
C VAL A 18 -34.31 20.67 -26.21
N LEU A 19 -34.18 20.41 -27.51
CA LEU A 19 -35.20 20.78 -28.48
C LEU A 19 -36.53 20.04 -28.24
N PHE A 20 -36.51 18.79 -27.78
CA PHE A 20 -37.72 18.00 -27.50
C PHE A 20 -38.54 18.54 -26.32
N PHE A 21 -37.96 19.35 -25.45
CA PHE A 21 -38.75 20.10 -24.46
C PHE A 21 -39.65 21.17 -25.09
N ILE A 22 -39.25 21.72 -26.26
CA ILE A 22 -39.92 22.86 -26.86
C ILE A 22 -40.80 22.41 -28.04
N ILE A 23 -40.20 21.60 -28.92
CA ILE A 23 -40.84 21.18 -30.19
C ILE A 23 -41.67 19.94 -29.96
N SER A 24 -42.90 19.92 -30.50
CA SER A 24 -43.74 18.72 -30.55
C SER A 24 -43.22 17.77 -31.60
N ILE A 25 -42.88 16.54 -31.22
CA ILE A 25 -42.44 15.49 -32.12
C ILE A 25 -43.61 14.65 -32.62
N PRO A 26 -43.56 14.08 -33.82
CA PRO A 26 -44.62 13.18 -34.31
C PRO A 26 -44.58 11.82 -33.56
N SER A 27 -45.74 11.13 -33.45
CA SER A 27 -45.86 9.89 -32.64
C SER A 27 -44.90 8.79 -33.07
N TRP A 28 -44.69 8.61 -34.39
CA TRP A 28 -43.77 7.57 -34.90
C TRP A 28 -42.32 7.85 -34.46
N LEU A 29 -41.93 9.11 -34.37
CA LEU A 29 -40.59 9.47 -33.90
C LEU A 29 -40.46 9.26 -32.37
N LEU A 30 -41.51 9.56 -31.61
CA LEU A 30 -41.56 9.29 -30.17
C LEU A 30 -41.41 7.78 -29.91
N ASP A 31 -42.09 6.92 -30.66
CA ASP A 31 -41.97 5.48 -30.53
C ASP A 31 -40.53 4.98 -30.77
N ILE A 32 -39.84 5.49 -31.78
CA ILE A 32 -38.43 5.17 -32.05
C ILE A 32 -37.55 5.63 -30.92
N LEU A 33 -37.74 6.85 -30.40
CA LEU A 33 -36.92 7.43 -29.35
C LEU A 33 -37.14 6.71 -27.98
N LEU A 34 -38.37 6.28 -27.68
CA LEU A 34 -38.66 5.45 -26.51
C LEU A 34 -37.99 4.07 -26.61
N ALA A 35 -38.06 3.42 -27.78
CA ALA A 35 -37.34 2.17 -28.01
C ALA A 35 -35.82 2.35 -27.89
N PHE A 36 -35.27 3.44 -28.43
CA PHE A 36 -33.86 3.80 -28.29
C PHE A 36 -33.46 4.02 -26.83
N ASN A 37 -34.29 4.69 -26.04
CA ASN A 37 -34.05 4.89 -24.61
C ASN A 37 -33.97 3.58 -23.84
N ILE A 38 -34.85 2.63 -24.11
CA ILE A 38 -34.82 1.28 -23.52
C ILE A 38 -33.55 0.55 -23.95
N MET A 39 -33.17 0.62 -25.22
CA MET A 39 -31.93 0.00 -25.74
C MET A 39 -30.71 0.54 -25.05
N VAL A 40 -30.57 1.86 -24.88
CA VAL A 40 -29.44 2.48 -24.18
C VAL A 40 -29.38 2.03 -22.73
N ALA A 41 -30.52 1.96 -22.04
CA ALA A 41 -30.57 1.49 -20.66
C ALA A 41 -30.12 0.02 -20.51
N LEU A 42 -30.51 -0.84 -21.46
CA LEU A 42 -30.04 -2.24 -21.50
C LEU A 42 -28.53 -2.33 -21.76
N ILE A 43 -28.01 -1.55 -22.72
CA ILE A 43 -26.57 -1.50 -22.98
C ILE A 43 -25.79 -1.09 -21.73
N ILE A 44 -26.26 -0.08 -21.01
CA ILE A 44 -25.66 0.39 -19.76
C ILE A 44 -25.68 -0.73 -18.70
N LEU A 45 -26.81 -1.43 -18.56
CA LEU A 45 -26.94 -2.53 -17.61
C LEU A 45 -25.94 -3.66 -17.92
N PHE A 46 -25.92 -4.13 -19.17
CA PHE A 46 -25.00 -5.21 -19.52
C PHE A 46 -23.54 -4.80 -19.38
N ASN A 47 -23.18 -3.58 -19.81
CA ASN A 47 -21.81 -3.09 -19.58
C ASN A 47 -21.45 -3.02 -18.09
N SER A 48 -22.37 -2.67 -17.20
CA SER A 48 -22.11 -2.67 -15.76
C SER A 48 -21.95 -4.07 -15.17
N LEU A 49 -22.59 -5.10 -15.77
CA LEU A 49 -22.43 -6.49 -15.38
C LEU A 49 -21.04 -7.04 -15.80
N TYR A 50 -20.62 -6.74 -17.03
CA TYR A 50 -19.35 -7.22 -17.58
C TYR A 50 -18.12 -6.38 -17.23
N ALA A 51 -18.28 -5.18 -16.68
CA ALA A 51 -17.17 -4.38 -16.21
C ALA A 51 -16.38 -5.17 -15.14
N LYS A 52 -15.07 -5.22 -15.20
CA LYS A 52 -14.22 -5.88 -14.20
C LYS A 52 -13.92 -4.93 -13.03
N GLU A 53 -13.61 -3.70 -13.36
CA GLU A 53 -13.34 -2.64 -12.36
C GLU A 53 -14.32 -1.47 -12.55
N VAL A 54 -14.50 -0.70 -11.50
CA VAL A 54 -15.35 0.51 -11.52
C VAL A 54 -14.87 1.51 -12.57
N LEU A 55 -13.57 1.60 -12.80
CA LEU A 55 -12.94 2.51 -13.76
C LEU A 55 -13.10 2.09 -15.22
N ASP A 56 -13.50 0.85 -15.52
CA ASP A 56 -13.85 0.42 -16.88
C ASP A 56 -15.04 1.24 -17.42
N MET A 57 -15.86 1.76 -16.51
CA MET A 57 -16.96 2.66 -16.81
C MET A 57 -16.76 4.07 -16.23
N ALA A 58 -15.57 4.64 -16.34
CA ALA A 58 -15.24 5.96 -15.78
C ALA A 58 -16.19 7.09 -16.23
N ALA A 59 -16.78 6.99 -17.42
CA ALA A 59 -17.77 7.94 -17.95
C ALA A 59 -19.20 7.71 -17.44
N PHE A 60 -19.46 6.68 -16.64
CA PHE A 60 -20.79 6.28 -16.20
C PHE A 60 -21.58 7.42 -15.50
N PRO A 61 -21.01 8.22 -14.58
CA PRO A 61 -21.74 9.34 -13.97
C PRO A 61 -22.22 10.35 -15.01
N THR A 62 -21.42 10.62 -16.02
CA THR A 62 -21.79 11.52 -17.14
C THR A 62 -22.87 10.89 -18.03
N MET A 63 -22.81 9.59 -18.29
CA MET A 63 -23.85 8.87 -19.03
C MET A 63 -25.20 8.93 -18.30
N LEU A 64 -25.20 8.83 -16.96
CA LEU A 64 -26.42 8.99 -16.16
C LEU A 64 -27.07 10.36 -16.36
N LEU A 65 -26.29 11.43 -16.36
CA LEU A 65 -26.82 12.77 -16.61
C LEU A 65 -27.46 12.89 -17.99
N PHE A 66 -26.79 12.43 -19.02
CA PHE A 66 -27.28 12.55 -20.39
C PHE A 66 -28.53 11.70 -20.63
N THR A 67 -28.54 10.45 -20.17
CA THR A 67 -29.72 9.57 -20.30
C THR A 67 -30.90 10.11 -19.52
N THR A 68 -30.67 10.68 -18.36
CA THR A 68 -31.72 11.31 -17.53
C THR A 68 -32.35 12.52 -18.22
N ILE A 69 -31.54 13.45 -18.76
CA ILE A 69 -32.05 14.62 -19.50
C ILE A 69 -32.85 14.19 -20.72
N PHE A 70 -32.35 13.20 -21.48
CA PHE A 70 -33.04 12.67 -22.64
C PHE A 70 -34.40 12.05 -22.28
N ARG A 71 -34.45 11.24 -21.21
CA ARG A 71 -35.68 10.60 -20.71
C ARG A 71 -36.70 11.64 -20.24
N ILE A 72 -36.29 12.66 -19.47
CA ILE A 72 -37.19 13.74 -19.08
C ILE A 72 -37.76 14.46 -20.29
N SER A 73 -36.98 14.71 -21.33
CA SER A 73 -37.46 15.35 -22.55
C SER A 73 -38.49 14.52 -23.31
N LEU A 74 -38.30 13.18 -23.33
CA LEU A 74 -39.31 12.27 -23.90
C LEU A 74 -40.62 12.26 -23.08
N ASN A 75 -40.51 12.22 -21.75
CA ASN A 75 -41.68 12.27 -20.85
C ASN A 75 -42.50 13.56 -21.01
N VAL A 76 -41.83 14.71 -21.20
CA VAL A 76 -42.51 15.96 -21.48
C VAL A 76 -43.15 15.96 -22.85
N SER A 77 -42.52 15.33 -23.85
CA SER A 77 -43.06 15.21 -25.21
C SER A 77 -44.26 14.28 -25.24
N SER A 78 -44.21 13.11 -24.57
CA SER A 78 -45.34 12.19 -24.46
C SER A 78 -46.51 12.85 -23.71
N THR A 79 -46.25 13.56 -22.63
CA THR A 79 -47.25 14.34 -21.89
C THR A 79 -47.99 15.33 -22.79
N LYS A 80 -47.26 16.12 -23.59
CA LYS A 80 -47.89 17.07 -24.53
C LYS A 80 -48.83 16.36 -25.51
N MET A 81 -48.43 15.21 -26.02
CA MET A 81 -49.25 14.43 -26.95
C MET A 81 -50.44 13.79 -26.26
N ILE A 82 -50.27 13.23 -25.04
CA ILE A 82 -51.38 12.69 -24.25
C ILE A 82 -52.45 13.75 -24.02
N LEU A 83 -52.03 14.92 -23.52
CA LEU A 83 -52.96 16.01 -23.19
C LEU A 83 -53.58 16.64 -24.42
N ARG A 84 -52.79 16.89 -25.51
CA ARG A 84 -53.28 17.53 -26.72
C ARG A 84 -54.08 16.59 -27.62
N ASP A 85 -53.50 15.39 -27.89
CA ASP A 85 -53.99 14.50 -28.94
C ASP A 85 -54.75 13.28 -28.38
N GLY A 86 -54.65 12.98 -27.03
CA GLY A 86 -55.16 11.76 -26.40
C GLY A 86 -54.55 10.48 -26.96
N TYR A 87 -53.35 10.58 -27.45
CA TYR A 87 -52.57 9.53 -28.05
C TYR A 87 -51.10 9.87 -28.01
N ALA A 88 -50.25 8.96 -27.65
CA ALA A 88 -48.80 9.20 -27.50
C ALA A 88 -47.96 8.12 -28.19
N GLY A 89 -48.47 7.56 -29.31
CA GLY A 89 -47.78 6.54 -30.09
C GLY A 89 -48.20 5.11 -29.74
N HIS A 90 -47.73 4.17 -30.56
CA HIS A 90 -48.05 2.75 -30.39
C HIS A 90 -47.36 2.11 -29.18
N VAL A 91 -46.14 2.50 -28.88
CA VAL A 91 -45.37 1.95 -27.74
C VAL A 91 -46.11 2.25 -26.45
N VAL A 92 -46.48 3.50 -26.19
CA VAL A 92 -47.23 3.90 -24.98
C VAL A 92 -48.58 3.19 -24.90
N ALA A 93 -49.34 3.13 -25.99
CA ALA A 93 -50.63 2.46 -26.05
C ALA A 93 -50.48 0.96 -25.73
N THR A 94 -49.54 0.27 -26.35
CA THR A 94 -49.32 -1.17 -26.16
C THR A 94 -48.90 -1.49 -24.73
N PHE A 95 -48.01 -0.72 -24.12
CA PHE A 95 -47.63 -0.92 -22.67
C PHE A 95 -48.80 -0.68 -21.75
N GLY A 96 -49.65 0.31 -22.05
CA GLY A 96 -50.87 0.59 -21.28
C GLY A 96 -51.88 -0.54 -21.37
N GLU A 97 -52.14 -1.06 -22.58
CA GLU A 97 -53.01 -2.20 -22.79
C GLU A 97 -52.49 -3.51 -22.19
N PHE A 98 -51.17 -3.76 -22.27
CA PHE A 98 -50.52 -4.94 -21.71
C PHE A 98 -50.71 -5.06 -20.20
N VAL A 99 -50.59 -3.96 -19.45
CA VAL A 99 -50.75 -3.98 -17.99
C VAL A 99 -52.23 -3.75 -17.59
N GLY A 100 -52.94 -2.93 -18.35
CA GLY A 100 -54.37 -2.71 -18.17
C GLY A 100 -55.27 -3.90 -18.57
N GLY A 101 -54.75 -4.85 -19.35
CA GLY A 101 -55.16 -6.19 -19.78
C GLY A 101 -56.60 -6.64 -19.51
N GLY A 102 -57.58 -5.87 -19.95
CA GLY A 102 -59.00 -6.19 -19.79
C GLY A 102 -59.67 -5.72 -18.50
N ASN A 103 -58.92 -5.30 -17.50
CA ASN A 103 -59.48 -4.69 -16.27
C ASN A 103 -58.62 -3.49 -15.80
N LEU A 104 -59.14 -2.31 -16.08
CA LEU A 104 -58.46 -1.04 -15.74
C LEU A 104 -58.16 -0.90 -14.25
N VAL A 105 -59.01 -1.40 -13.35
CA VAL A 105 -58.79 -1.31 -11.90
C VAL A 105 -57.59 -2.14 -11.47
N ILE A 106 -57.50 -3.38 -12.01
CA ILE A 106 -56.36 -4.26 -11.72
C ILE A 106 -55.06 -3.66 -12.27
N GLY A 107 -55.09 -3.17 -13.50
CA GLY A 107 -53.93 -2.52 -14.12
C GLY A 107 -53.43 -1.30 -13.36
N THR A 108 -54.39 -0.47 -12.88
CA THR A 108 -54.02 0.71 -12.07
C THR A 108 -53.39 0.30 -10.73
N ILE A 109 -53.94 -0.71 -10.05
CA ILE A 109 -53.37 -1.19 -8.75
C ILE A 109 -51.96 -1.76 -8.97
N ILE A 110 -51.78 -2.60 -10.01
CA ILE A 110 -50.44 -3.17 -10.34
C ILE A 110 -49.45 -2.05 -10.66
N PHE A 111 -49.87 -1.07 -11.46
CA PHE A 111 -49.04 0.09 -11.78
C PHE A 111 -48.61 0.88 -10.54
N ILE A 112 -49.54 1.17 -9.60
CA ILE A 112 -49.24 1.86 -8.32
C ILE A 112 -48.25 1.04 -7.51
N VAL A 113 -48.38 -0.28 -7.41
CA VAL A 113 -47.46 -1.16 -6.70
C VAL A 113 -46.10 -1.10 -7.33
N LEU A 114 -45.97 -1.18 -8.67
CA LEU A 114 -44.70 -1.06 -9.36
C LEU A 114 -44.01 0.30 -9.10
N VAL A 115 -44.79 1.41 -9.16
CA VAL A 115 -44.26 2.76 -8.84
C VAL A 115 -43.73 2.84 -7.41
N ILE A 116 -44.44 2.27 -6.44
CA ILE A 116 -44.02 2.28 -5.04
C ILE A 116 -42.73 1.48 -4.84
N ILE A 117 -42.66 0.27 -5.40
CA ILE A 117 -41.47 -0.58 -5.33
C ILE A 117 -40.26 0.13 -5.97
N GLN A 118 -40.44 0.67 -7.17
CA GLN A 118 -39.37 1.38 -7.86
C GLN A 118 -38.85 2.58 -7.06
N PHE A 119 -39.75 3.39 -6.52
CA PHE A 119 -39.35 4.60 -5.80
C PHE A 119 -38.74 4.30 -4.43
N ILE A 120 -39.37 3.44 -3.63
CA ILE A 120 -38.94 3.18 -2.24
C ILE A 120 -37.78 2.19 -2.19
N VAL A 121 -37.86 1.09 -2.95
CA VAL A 121 -36.87 0.01 -2.83
C VAL A 121 -35.68 0.28 -3.76
N ILE A 122 -35.92 0.50 -5.04
CA ILE A 122 -34.85 0.53 -6.03
C ILE A 122 -34.14 1.89 -6.02
N ASN A 123 -34.84 3.00 -6.20
CA ASN A 123 -34.21 4.30 -6.34
C ASN A 123 -33.60 4.79 -5.01
N LYS A 124 -34.33 4.71 -3.88
CA LYS A 124 -33.75 5.04 -2.57
C LYS A 124 -32.64 4.09 -2.15
N GLY A 125 -32.78 2.79 -2.48
CA GLY A 125 -31.76 1.79 -2.20
C GLY A 125 -30.46 2.10 -2.94
N SER A 126 -30.54 2.27 -4.26
CA SER A 126 -29.37 2.59 -5.10
C SER A 126 -28.71 3.93 -4.72
N GLU A 127 -29.51 4.97 -4.42
CA GLU A 127 -29.00 6.25 -3.93
C GLU A 127 -28.22 6.07 -2.62
N ARG A 128 -28.80 5.35 -1.64
CA ARG A 128 -28.15 5.16 -0.34
C ARG A 128 -26.86 4.37 -0.44
N VAL A 129 -26.85 3.30 -1.25
CA VAL A 129 -25.64 2.52 -1.49
C VAL A 129 -24.56 3.39 -2.13
N SER A 130 -24.90 4.19 -3.15
CA SER A 130 -23.96 5.07 -3.82
C SER A 130 -23.39 6.14 -2.87
N GLU A 131 -24.23 6.78 -2.07
CA GLU A 131 -23.81 7.78 -1.09
C GLU A 131 -22.86 7.21 -0.04
N VAL A 132 -23.20 6.05 0.53
CA VAL A 132 -22.41 5.41 1.58
C VAL A 132 -21.07 4.91 1.02
N THR A 133 -21.08 4.26 -0.14
CA THR A 133 -19.83 3.78 -0.77
C THR A 133 -18.93 4.94 -1.16
N ALA A 134 -19.49 6.00 -1.74
CA ALA A 134 -18.70 7.20 -2.07
C ALA A 134 -18.03 7.79 -0.82
N ARG A 135 -18.77 7.92 0.29
CA ARG A 135 -18.23 8.43 1.55
C ARG A 135 -17.08 7.57 2.06
N PHE A 136 -17.27 6.24 2.16
CA PHE A 136 -16.22 5.35 2.66
C PHE A 136 -15.00 5.34 1.74
N THR A 137 -15.17 5.40 0.43
CA THR A 137 -14.04 5.45 -0.51
C THR A 137 -13.26 6.75 -0.37
N LEU A 138 -13.96 7.89 -0.21
CA LEU A 138 -13.34 9.20 0.00
C LEU A 138 -12.60 9.26 1.35
N ASP A 139 -13.21 8.75 2.42
CA ASP A 139 -12.59 8.72 3.76
C ASP A 139 -11.34 7.80 3.79
N ALA A 140 -11.37 6.67 3.07
CA ALA A 140 -10.25 5.74 2.97
C ALA A 140 -9.10 6.24 2.07
N MET A 141 -9.28 7.33 1.31
CA MET A 141 -8.29 7.82 0.34
C MET A 141 -6.95 8.16 0.99
N ALA A 142 -6.97 8.86 2.12
CA ALA A 142 -5.74 9.24 2.81
C ALA A 142 -4.93 8.01 3.25
N GLY A 143 -5.60 6.97 3.75
CA GLY A 143 -4.98 5.70 4.12
C GLY A 143 -4.38 4.97 2.90
N LYS A 144 -5.12 4.91 1.78
CA LYS A 144 -4.62 4.32 0.53
C LYS A 144 -3.42 5.08 -0.05
N GLN A 145 -3.41 6.42 0.04
CA GLN A 145 -2.24 7.21 -0.35
C GLN A 145 -1.03 6.93 0.54
N MET A 146 -1.21 6.89 1.86
CA MET A 146 -0.14 6.53 2.78
C MET A 146 0.42 5.13 2.52
N ALA A 147 -0.44 4.16 2.17
CA ALA A 147 -0.01 2.81 1.80
C ALA A 147 0.85 2.83 0.53
N ILE A 148 0.44 3.56 -0.53
CA ILE A 148 1.25 3.72 -1.76
C ILE A 148 2.59 4.39 -1.45
N ASP A 149 2.59 5.42 -0.59
CA ASP A 149 3.82 6.12 -0.19
C ASP A 149 4.72 5.22 0.67
N SER A 150 4.13 4.38 1.51
CA SER A 150 4.85 3.35 2.27
C SER A 150 5.46 2.30 1.35
N ASP A 151 4.68 1.75 0.39
CA ASP A 151 5.17 0.78 -0.60
C ASP A 151 6.33 1.37 -1.44
N LEU A 152 6.24 2.63 -1.82
CA LEU A 152 7.29 3.33 -2.52
C LEU A 152 8.53 3.51 -1.64
N ASN A 153 8.36 3.96 -0.40
CA ASN A 153 9.45 4.19 0.53
C ASN A 153 10.14 2.88 0.96
N THR A 154 9.40 1.76 0.98
CA THR A 154 9.96 0.43 1.25
C THR A 154 10.62 -0.19 0.01
N GLY A 155 10.45 0.42 -1.16
CA GLY A 155 10.95 -0.12 -2.43
C GLY A 155 10.15 -1.32 -2.96
N ALA A 156 8.97 -1.59 -2.40
CA ALA A 156 8.06 -2.62 -2.88
C ALA A 156 7.50 -2.30 -4.27
N ILE A 157 7.43 -1.02 -4.61
CA ILE A 157 7.00 -0.52 -5.92
C ILE A 157 7.97 0.54 -6.43
N THR A 158 8.06 0.69 -7.75
CA THR A 158 8.85 1.73 -8.41
C THR A 158 8.13 3.09 -8.40
N ASP A 159 8.86 4.19 -8.58
CA ASP A 159 8.28 5.55 -8.75
C ASP A 159 7.20 5.59 -9.83
N LYS A 160 7.41 4.87 -10.93
CA LYS A 160 6.47 4.79 -12.03
C LYS A 160 5.18 4.08 -11.61
N GLU A 161 5.28 2.95 -10.93
CA GLU A 161 4.14 2.21 -10.40
C GLU A 161 3.39 3.02 -9.33
N ALA A 162 4.11 3.70 -8.46
CA ALA A 162 3.51 4.60 -7.48
C ALA A 162 2.71 5.73 -8.15
N ALA A 163 3.27 6.35 -9.21
CA ALA A 163 2.58 7.38 -9.99
C ALA A 163 1.31 6.83 -10.68
N GLU A 164 1.38 5.60 -11.23
CA GLU A 164 0.23 4.92 -11.84
C GLU A 164 -0.85 4.58 -10.79
N ARG A 165 -0.47 4.05 -9.62
CA ARG A 165 -1.38 3.75 -8.50
C ARG A 165 -2.03 5.01 -7.94
N ARG A 166 -1.28 6.10 -7.74
CA ARG A 166 -1.83 7.40 -7.32
C ARG A 166 -2.82 7.95 -8.35
N LYS A 167 -2.50 7.86 -9.65
CA LYS A 167 -3.40 8.28 -10.73
C LYS A 167 -4.69 7.45 -10.73
N LYS A 168 -4.60 6.13 -10.58
CA LYS A 168 -5.76 5.23 -10.49
C LYS A 168 -6.63 5.60 -9.27
N LEU A 169 -6.02 5.80 -8.11
CA LEU A 169 -6.71 6.22 -6.89
C LEU A 169 -7.42 7.58 -7.07
N GLN A 170 -6.78 8.54 -7.72
CA GLN A 170 -7.39 9.84 -8.02
C GLN A 170 -8.58 9.71 -8.98
N GLN A 171 -8.51 8.80 -9.97
CA GLN A 171 -9.61 8.52 -10.89
C GLN A 171 -10.78 7.85 -10.17
N GLU A 172 -10.53 6.86 -9.29
CA GLU A 172 -11.56 6.25 -8.44
C GLU A 172 -12.27 7.31 -7.59
N ASN A 173 -11.52 8.18 -6.98
CA ASN A 173 -12.05 9.27 -6.14
C ASN A 173 -12.94 10.23 -6.94
N SER A 174 -12.48 10.65 -8.12
CA SER A 174 -13.25 11.51 -9.02
C SER A 174 -14.52 10.81 -9.50
N PHE A 175 -14.44 9.51 -9.76
CA PHE A 175 -15.59 8.69 -10.13
C PHE A 175 -16.64 8.64 -9.01
N PHE A 176 -16.27 8.26 -7.79
CA PHE A 176 -17.21 8.14 -6.67
C PHE A 176 -17.80 9.49 -6.25
N GLY A 177 -17.00 10.56 -6.26
CA GLY A 177 -17.47 11.91 -6.04
C GLY A 177 -18.48 12.41 -7.08
N SER A 178 -18.23 12.10 -8.36
CA SER A 178 -19.16 12.39 -9.46
C SER A 178 -20.41 11.53 -9.39
N MET A 179 -20.28 10.30 -8.91
CA MET A 179 -21.39 9.35 -8.80
C MET A 179 -22.40 9.75 -7.74
N ASP A 180 -21.97 10.28 -6.59
CA ASP A 180 -22.89 10.85 -5.57
C ASP A 180 -23.72 11.99 -6.16
N GLY A 181 -23.12 12.85 -6.99
CA GLY A 181 -23.85 13.89 -7.70
C GLY A 181 -24.82 13.35 -8.74
N ALA A 182 -24.40 12.39 -9.56
CA ALA A 182 -25.22 11.84 -10.64
C ALA A 182 -26.43 11.04 -10.14
N THR A 183 -26.32 10.32 -9.04
CA THR A 183 -27.45 9.56 -8.43
C THR A 183 -28.56 10.48 -7.93
N LYS A 184 -28.24 11.69 -7.49
CA LYS A 184 -29.23 12.71 -7.11
C LYS A 184 -30.07 13.17 -8.31
N TYR A 185 -29.48 13.23 -9.49
CA TYR A 185 -30.23 13.51 -10.74
C TYR A 185 -31.19 12.37 -11.10
N VAL A 186 -30.77 11.12 -10.97
CA VAL A 186 -31.64 9.94 -11.21
C VAL A 186 -32.84 9.94 -10.27
N LYS A 187 -32.63 10.29 -9.00
CA LYS A 187 -33.71 10.46 -8.02
C LYS A 187 -34.66 11.60 -8.41
N GLY A 188 -34.12 12.73 -8.83
CA GLY A 188 -34.90 13.90 -9.30
C GLY A 188 -35.82 13.52 -10.46
N ASP A 189 -35.30 12.77 -11.43
CA ASP A 189 -36.06 12.29 -12.58
C ASP A 189 -37.19 11.33 -12.17
N ALA A 190 -36.96 10.38 -11.27
CA ALA A 190 -37.99 9.50 -10.77
C ALA A 190 -39.12 10.26 -10.06
N THR A 191 -38.77 11.32 -9.31
CA THR A 191 -39.75 12.21 -8.66
C THR A 191 -40.53 13.01 -9.69
N ALA A 192 -39.86 13.58 -10.69
CA ALA A 192 -40.47 14.30 -11.78
C ALA A 192 -41.43 13.41 -12.59
N GLY A 193 -41.01 12.16 -12.90
CA GLY A 193 -41.82 11.18 -13.59
C GLY A 193 -43.13 10.87 -12.87
N LEU A 194 -43.08 10.75 -11.53
CA LEU A 194 -44.27 10.52 -10.70
C LEU A 194 -45.23 11.71 -10.75
N ILE A 195 -44.73 12.95 -10.71
CA ILE A 195 -45.54 14.16 -10.82
C ILE A 195 -46.16 14.24 -12.22
N ILE A 196 -45.40 13.95 -13.27
CA ILE A 196 -45.85 13.94 -14.66
C ILE A 196 -46.97 12.91 -14.81
N THR A 197 -46.84 11.72 -14.27
CA THR A 197 -47.89 10.68 -14.26
C THR A 197 -49.16 11.21 -13.61
N GLY A 198 -49.07 11.90 -12.50
CA GLY A 198 -50.24 12.54 -11.88
C GLY A 198 -50.91 13.60 -12.77
N ILE A 199 -50.07 14.43 -13.44
CA ILE A 199 -50.54 15.46 -14.37
C ILE A 199 -51.22 14.80 -15.61
N ASN A 200 -50.63 13.73 -16.15
CA ASN A 200 -51.20 12.99 -17.28
C ASN A 200 -52.57 12.43 -16.95
N LEU A 201 -52.74 11.86 -15.76
CA LEU A 201 -54.02 11.27 -15.37
C LEU A 201 -55.08 12.38 -15.12
N VAL A 202 -54.80 13.29 -14.22
CA VAL A 202 -55.78 14.35 -13.84
C VAL A 202 -56.00 15.32 -15.02
N GLY A 203 -54.91 15.84 -15.57
CA GLY A 203 -54.97 16.77 -16.71
C GLY A 203 -55.61 16.12 -17.96
N GLY A 204 -55.30 14.83 -18.21
CA GLY A 204 -55.90 14.07 -19.31
C GLY A 204 -57.41 13.92 -19.17
N ILE A 205 -57.90 13.54 -17.99
CA ILE A 205 -59.35 13.42 -17.73
C ILE A 205 -60.04 14.78 -17.98
N ILE A 206 -59.47 15.87 -17.45
CA ILE A 206 -60.04 17.21 -17.66
C ILE A 206 -60.06 17.57 -19.16
N MET A 207 -58.99 17.30 -19.87
CA MET A 207 -58.90 17.59 -21.32
C MET A 207 -59.89 16.69 -22.14
N GLY A 208 -60.05 15.43 -21.78
CA GLY A 208 -61.01 14.50 -22.39
C GLY A 208 -62.42 14.97 -22.22
N MET A 209 -62.79 15.40 -21.02
CA MET A 209 -64.16 15.88 -20.73
C MET A 209 -64.45 17.25 -21.38
N ILE A 210 -63.57 18.24 -21.20
CA ILE A 210 -63.83 19.62 -21.61
C ILE A 210 -63.64 19.83 -23.08
N TYR A 211 -62.55 19.33 -23.68
CA TYR A 211 -62.20 19.64 -25.06
C TYR A 211 -62.69 18.57 -26.06
N ARG A 212 -62.85 17.29 -25.60
CA ARG A 212 -63.27 16.21 -26.47
C ARG A 212 -64.70 15.74 -26.25
N GLY A 213 -65.37 16.28 -25.24
CA GLY A 213 -66.76 15.91 -24.93
C GLY A 213 -66.95 14.45 -24.53
N GLN A 214 -65.91 13.79 -24.01
CA GLN A 214 -65.98 12.41 -23.55
C GLN A 214 -66.73 12.32 -22.25
N SER A 215 -67.45 11.23 -22.03
CA SER A 215 -68.01 10.92 -20.72
C SER A 215 -66.90 10.66 -19.71
N ILE A 216 -67.19 10.85 -18.45
CA ILE A 216 -66.19 10.65 -17.34
C ILE A 216 -65.59 9.24 -17.37
N ASN A 217 -66.41 8.21 -17.73
CA ASN A 217 -65.92 6.82 -17.82
C ASN A 217 -65.01 6.60 -18.99
N GLU A 218 -65.32 7.19 -20.17
CA GLU A 218 -64.49 7.11 -21.36
C GLU A 218 -63.16 7.88 -21.16
N ALA A 219 -63.23 9.09 -20.58
CA ALA A 219 -62.04 9.87 -20.31
C ALA A 219 -61.12 9.15 -19.29
N LEU A 220 -61.73 8.62 -18.20
CA LEU A 220 -60.96 7.85 -17.21
C LEU A 220 -60.30 6.61 -17.85
N SER A 221 -61.03 5.86 -18.65
CA SER A 221 -60.49 4.65 -19.31
C SER A 221 -59.34 5.01 -20.27
N THR A 222 -59.51 6.00 -21.14
CA THR A 222 -58.50 6.39 -22.14
C THR A 222 -57.25 6.93 -21.48
N TYR A 223 -57.40 7.91 -20.56
CA TYR A 223 -56.23 8.55 -19.99
C TYR A 223 -55.53 7.73 -18.91
N ALA A 224 -56.25 6.82 -18.21
CA ALA A 224 -55.61 5.89 -17.30
C ALA A 224 -54.71 4.89 -18.05
N ILE A 225 -55.20 4.31 -19.20
CA ILE A 225 -54.38 3.41 -20.02
C ILE A 225 -53.17 4.13 -20.58
N LEU A 226 -53.33 5.33 -21.12
CA LEU A 226 -52.20 6.13 -21.63
C LEU A 226 -51.21 6.53 -20.53
N THR A 227 -51.71 6.88 -19.36
CA THR A 227 -50.85 7.23 -18.21
C THR A 227 -50.06 6.04 -17.69
N ILE A 228 -50.70 4.85 -17.61
CA ILE A 228 -50.01 3.60 -17.25
C ILE A 228 -48.92 3.27 -18.28
N GLY A 229 -49.23 3.37 -19.57
CA GLY A 229 -48.29 3.10 -20.66
C GLY A 229 -47.10 4.07 -20.63
N ASP A 230 -47.35 5.38 -20.55
CA ASP A 230 -46.32 6.40 -20.48
C ASP A 230 -45.44 6.22 -19.24
N GLY A 231 -46.06 5.97 -18.06
CA GLY A 231 -45.36 5.67 -16.84
C GLY A 231 -44.44 4.46 -16.96
N LEU A 232 -44.88 3.35 -17.55
CA LEU A 232 -44.06 2.15 -17.76
C LEU A 232 -42.90 2.40 -18.72
N CYS A 233 -43.17 3.10 -19.84
CA CYS A 233 -42.14 3.46 -20.82
C CYS A 233 -40.99 4.29 -20.21
N SER A 234 -41.29 5.11 -19.18
CA SER A 234 -40.29 5.89 -18.45
C SER A 234 -39.66 5.13 -17.28
N GLN A 235 -40.46 4.26 -16.62
CA GLN A 235 -39.99 3.53 -15.43
C GLN A 235 -39.01 2.41 -15.74
N ILE A 236 -39.22 1.63 -16.85
CA ILE A 236 -38.34 0.52 -17.20
C ILE A 236 -36.89 0.97 -17.40
N PRO A 237 -36.56 1.98 -18.21
CA PRO A 237 -35.17 2.49 -18.30
C PRO A 237 -34.64 3.02 -16.99
N SER A 238 -35.46 3.69 -16.17
CA SER A 238 -35.07 4.19 -14.86
C SER A 238 -34.67 3.06 -13.92
N LEU A 239 -35.42 1.97 -13.91
CA LEU A 239 -35.13 0.79 -13.12
C LEU A 239 -33.83 0.13 -13.54
N LEU A 240 -33.62 -0.06 -14.85
CA LEU A 240 -32.41 -0.66 -15.40
C LEU A 240 -31.15 0.18 -15.06
N ILE A 241 -31.25 1.50 -15.17
CA ILE A 241 -30.17 2.43 -14.81
C ILE A 241 -29.88 2.44 -13.31
N SER A 242 -30.93 2.44 -12.47
CA SER A 242 -30.75 2.37 -11.00
C SER A 242 -30.12 1.05 -10.56
N LEU A 243 -30.49 -0.08 -11.20
CA LEU A 243 -29.86 -1.38 -10.98
C LEU A 243 -28.40 -1.37 -11.40
N SER A 244 -28.10 -0.82 -12.60
CA SER A 244 -26.71 -0.66 -13.10
C SER A 244 -25.85 0.17 -12.14
N THR A 245 -26.43 1.22 -11.59
CA THR A 245 -25.79 2.07 -10.58
C THR A 245 -25.45 1.27 -9.33
N GLY A 246 -26.41 0.51 -8.81
CA GLY A 246 -26.19 -0.34 -7.63
C GLY A 246 -25.10 -1.38 -7.88
N ILE A 247 -25.17 -2.10 -9.00
CA ILE A 247 -24.19 -3.12 -9.38
C ILE A 247 -22.78 -2.52 -9.47
N LEU A 248 -22.63 -1.42 -10.22
CA LEU A 248 -21.31 -0.82 -10.46
C LEU A 248 -20.67 -0.26 -9.18
N VAL A 249 -21.48 0.36 -8.32
CA VAL A 249 -20.99 0.97 -7.07
C VAL A 249 -20.67 -0.09 -6.01
N THR A 250 -21.39 -1.21 -5.99
CA THR A 250 -21.11 -2.31 -5.03
C THR A 250 -20.03 -3.26 -5.50
N LYS A 251 -19.52 -3.08 -6.73
CA LYS A 251 -18.49 -3.96 -7.28
C LYS A 251 -17.18 -3.78 -6.52
N ALA A 252 -16.74 -4.82 -5.85
CA ALA A 252 -15.41 -4.90 -5.29
C ALA A 252 -14.37 -5.03 -6.41
N SER A 253 -13.14 -4.66 -6.16
CA SER A 253 -12.02 -4.91 -7.10
C SER A 253 -11.73 -6.43 -7.12
N SER A 254 -12.48 -7.18 -7.90
CA SER A 254 -12.28 -8.63 -8.10
C SER A 254 -11.76 -8.88 -9.51
N GLU A 255 -10.92 -9.89 -9.67
CA GLU A 255 -10.33 -10.25 -10.98
C GLU A 255 -11.31 -10.92 -11.94
N GLY A 256 -12.55 -11.25 -11.49
CA GLY A 256 -13.55 -12.00 -12.22
C GLY A 256 -14.76 -11.19 -12.73
N GLU A 257 -15.53 -11.79 -13.64
CA GLU A 257 -16.86 -11.28 -14.02
C GLU A 257 -17.87 -11.51 -12.89
N LEU A 258 -18.71 -10.51 -12.59
CA LEU A 258 -19.68 -10.56 -11.49
C LEU A 258 -20.58 -11.80 -11.56
N GLY A 259 -20.98 -12.21 -12.77
CA GLY A 259 -21.83 -13.38 -12.99
C GLY A 259 -21.18 -14.67 -12.54
N ASP A 260 -19.92 -14.87 -12.90
CA ASP A 260 -19.16 -16.07 -12.52
C ASP A 260 -18.86 -16.08 -11.02
N GLU A 261 -18.53 -14.93 -10.46
CA GLU A 261 -18.29 -14.78 -9.04
C GLU A 261 -19.54 -15.07 -8.20
N MET A 262 -20.69 -14.51 -8.57
CA MET A 262 -21.96 -14.76 -7.88
C MET A 262 -22.41 -16.23 -7.99
N VAL A 263 -22.34 -16.81 -9.18
CA VAL A 263 -22.69 -18.22 -9.41
C VAL A 263 -21.71 -19.11 -8.65
N GLY A 264 -20.41 -18.78 -8.69
CA GLY A 264 -19.39 -19.46 -7.92
C GLY A 264 -19.68 -19.44 -6.42
N GLN A 265 -19.94 -18.27 -5.85
CA GLN A 265 -20.21 -18.14 -4.41
C GLN A 265 -21.52 -18.81 -3.97
N LEU A 266 -22.59 -18.72 -4.78
CA LEU A 266 -23.89 -19.31 -4.43
C LEU A 266 -23.93 -20.82 -4.54
N PHE A 267 -23.22 -21.38 -5.53
CA PHE A 267 -23.34 -22.80 -5.90
C PHE A 267 -22.04 -23.60 -5.67
N SER A 268 -21.01 -23.05 -5.04
CA SER A 268 -19.72 -23.73 -4.80
C SER A 268 -19.73 -24.72 -3.65
N ILE A 269 -20.60 -24.54 -2.66
CA ILE A 269 -20.58 -25.35 -1.44
C ILE A 269 -21.56 -26.53 -1.59
N ASP A 270 -21.00 -27.72 -1.87
CA ASP A 270 -21.73 -28.98 -2.07
C ASP A 270 -22.69 -29.32 -0.93
N ARG A 271 -22.26 -29.16 0.31
CA ARG A 271 -23.06 -29.44 1.52
C ARG A 271 -24.28 -28.55 1.64
N VAL A 272 -24.13 -27.25 1.32
CA VAL A 272 -25.25 -26.29 1.36
C VAL A 272 -26.30 -26.66 0.34
N LEU A 273 -25.91 -27.01 -0.89
CA LEU A 273 -26.82 -27.42 -1.95
C LEU A 273 -27.61 -28.68 -1.59
N VAL A 274 -26.95 -29.66 -1.00
CA VAL A 274 -27.60 -30.90 -0.52
C VAL A 274 -28.57 -30.59 0.63
N MET A 275 -28.18 -29.77 1.60
CA MET A 275 -29.05 -29.39 2.71
C MET A 275 -30.28 -28.60 2.25
N VAL A 276 -30.12 -27.60 1.38
CA VAL A 276 -31.22 -26.80 0.83
C VAL A 276 -32.12 -27.69 -0.01
N GLY A 277 -31.55 -28.57 -0.84
CA GLY A 277 -32.31 -29.54 -1.62
C GLY A 277 -33.14 -30.50 -0.77
N ALA A 278 -32.57 -30.99 0.33
CA ALA A 278 -33.31 -31.82 1.31
C ALA A 278 -34.43 -31.04 2.00
N ALA A 279 -34.17 -29.81 2.41
CA ALA A 279 -35.18 -28.95 3.02
C ALA A 279 -36.34 -28.66 2.07
N MET A 280 -36.05 -28.37 0.80
CA MET A 280 -37.08 -28.16 -0.23
C MET A 280 -37.94 -29.40 -0.47
N ALA A 281 -37.32 -30.59 -0.55
CA ALA A 281 -38.02 -31.85 -0.68
C ALA A 281 -38.92 -32.15 0.54
N VAL A 282 -38.46 -31.90 1.73
CA VAL A 282 -39.24 -32.06 2.98
C VAL A 282 -40.40 -31.07 3.01
N LEU A 283 -40.19 -29.79 2.68
CA LEU A 283 -41.24 -28.80 2.62
C LEU A 283 -42.30 -29.22 1.59
N GLY A 284 -41.93 -29.67 0.39
CA GLY A 284 -42.88 -30.14 -0.62
C GLY A 284 -43.63 -31.39 -0.24
N ALA A 285 -43.06 -32.29 0.59
CA ALA A 285 -43.68 -33.52 1.03
C ALA A 285 -44.64 -33.37 2.22
N PHE A 286 -44.29 -32.48 3.18
CA PHE A 286 -45.00 -32.36 4.47
C PHE A 286 -45.86 -31.11 4.62
N THR A 287 -45.86 -30.20 3.65
CA THR A 287 -46.71 -28.99 3.67
C THR A 287 -47.70 -28.99 2.51
N PRO A 288 -48.75 -28.11 2.54
CA PRO A 288 -49.71 -27.96 1.45
C PRO A 288 -49.12 -27.36 0.15
N LEU A 289 -47.80 -27.23 0.06
CA LEU A 289 -47.11 -26.69 -1.11
C LEU A 289 -47.17 -27.66 -2.27
N PRO A 290 -47.12 -27.17 -3.53
CA PRO A 290 -47.25 -28.04 -4.72
C PRO A 290 -46.05 -28.99 -4.82
N ILE A 291 -46.24 -30.25 -4.42
CA ILE A 291 -45.23 -31.31 -4.38
C ILE A 291 -44.48 -31.48 -5.72
N TYR A 292 -45.21 -31.29 -6.84
CA TYR A 292 -44.65 -31.41 -8.20
C TYR A 292 -43.69 -30.30 -8.60
N ILE A 293 -43.55 -29.25 -7.76
CA ILE A 293 -42.56 -28.18 -7.95
C ILE A 293 -41.41 -28.34 -6.95
N PHE A 294 -41.70 -28.43 -5.66
CA PHE A 294 -40.72 -28.41 -4.60
C PHE A 294 -39.83 -29.65 -4.54
N VAL A 295 -40.41 -30.84 -4.76
CA VAL A 295 -39.65 -32.10 -4.71
C VAL A 295 -38.69 -32.24 -5.91
N PRO A 296 -39.09 -31.99 -7.18
CA PRO A 296 -38.14 -32.03 -8.28
C PRO A 296 -36.99 -31.02 -8.19
N ILE A 297 -37.26 -29.80 -7.74
CA ILE A 297 -36.21 -28.79 -7.50
C ILE A 297 -35.27 -29.25 -6.38
N GLY A 298 -35.77 -29.75 -5.28
CA GLY A 298 -34.98 -30.30 -4.16
C GLY A 298 -34.09 -31.46 -4.60
N VAL A 299 -34.63 -32.39 -5.38
CA VAL A 299 -33.88 -33.54 -5.95
C VAL A 299 -32.80 -33.05 -6.92
N ALA A 300 -33.10 -32.09 -7.77
CA ALA A 300 -32.13 -31.52 -8.72
C ALA A 300 -30.95 -30.86 -7.98
N LEU A 301 -31.21 -30.11 -6.92
CA LEU A 301 -30.15 -29.49 -6.08
C LEU A 301 -29.31 -30.53 -5.37
N ILE A 302 -29.89 -31.63 -4.86
CA ILE A 302 -29.15 -32.74 -4.24
C ILE A 302 -28.24 -33.42 -5.26
N ILE A 303 -28.75 -33.70 -6.46
CA ILE A 303 -27.96 -34.33 -7.54
C ILE A 303 -26.82 -33.42 -7.95
N TYR A 304 -27.09 -32.11 -8.14
CA TYR A 304 -26.08 -31.14 -8.51
C TYR A 304 -25.00 -31.00 -7.44
N GLY A 305 -25.37 -30.88 -6.15
CA GLY A 305 -24.43 -30.79 -5.05
C GLY A 305 -23.55 -32.04 -4.90
N ARG A 306 -24.12 -33.26 -5.11
CA ARG A 306 -23.32 -34.49 -5.13
C ARG A 306 -22.35 -34.56 -6.31
N LYS A 307 -22.80 -34.16 -7.50
CA LYS A 307 -21.93 -34.11 -8.69
C LYS A 307 -20.81 -33.08 -8.56
N LEU A 308 -21.05 -31.99 -7.83
CA LEU A 308 -20.02 -30.97 -7.52
C LEU A 308 -18.95 -31.56 -6.61
N LYS A 309 -19.35 -32.33 -5.58
CA LYS A 309 -18.43 -33.02 -4.67
C LYS A 309 -17.48 -33.98 -5.40
N ASP A 310 -18.02 -34.74 -6.38
CA ASP A 310 -17.21 -35.66 -7.18
C ASP A 310 -16.20 -34.91 -8.07
N LYS A 311 -16.63 -33.80 -8.67
CA LYS A 311 -15.73 -32.93 -9.46
C LYS A 311 -14.68 -32.23 -8.64
N THR A 312 -15.02 -31.76 -7.44
CA THR A 312 -14.04 -31.09 -6.56
C THR A 312 -12.97 -32.07 -6.04
N GLY A 313 -13.35 -33.32 -5.83
CA GLY A 313 -12.40 -34.40 -5.47
C GLY A 313 -11.44 -34.78 -6.60
N GLU A 314 -11.91 -34.79 -7.84
CA GLU A 314 -11.08 -35.05 -9.03
C GLU A 314 -10.23 -33.80 -9.41
N ALA A 315 -10.81 -32.59 -9.35
CA ALA A 315 -10.10 -31.35 -9.64
C ALA A 315 -8.98 -31.07 -8.65
N THR A 316 -9.17 -31.39 -7.36
CA THR A 316 -8.10 -31.21 -6.35
C THR A 316 -6.90 -32.13 -6.61
N ILE A 317 -7.12 -33.32 -7.17
CA ILE A 317 -6.04 -34.25 -7.54
C ILE A 317 -5.37 -33.81 -8.86
N GLU A 318 -6.17 -33.34 -9.85
CA GLU A 318 -5.64 -32.79 -11.09
C GLU A 318 -4.94 -31.44 -10.88
N GLU A 319 -5.51 -30.52 -10.06
CA GLU A 319 -4.86 -29.25 -9.73
C GLU A 319 -3.56 -29.43 -8.93
N MET A 320 -3.50 -30.42 -8.01
CA MET A 320 -2.24 -30.74 -7.33
C MET A 320 -1.23 -31.35 -8.28
N ALA A 321 -1.65 -32.19 -9.23
CA ALA A 321 -0.78 -32.74 -10.26
C ALA A 321 -0.35 -31.69 -11.31
N GLU A 322 -1.24 -30.80 -11.72
CA GLU A 322 -0.90 -29.66 -12.61
C GLU A 322 -0.07 -28.60 -11.88
N ALA A 323 -0.29 -28.37 -10.59
CA ALA A 323 0.54 -27.47 -9.79
C ALA A 323 1.97 -28.05 -9.62
N GLU A 324 2.11 -29.35 -9.33
CA GLU A 324 3.42 -30.01 -9.30
C GLU A 324 4.10 -30.04 -10.70
N GLU A 325 3.34 -30.25 -11.78
CA GLU A 325 3.88 -30.18 -13.14
C GLU A 325 4.22 -28.74 -13.56
N THR A 326 3.41 -27.74 -13.13
CA THR A 326 3.63 -26.33 -13.42
C THR A 326 4.82 -25.78 -12.63
N GLU A 327 4.95 -26.12 -11.33
CA GLU A 327 6.17 -25.83 -10.57
C GLU A 327 7.41 -26.49 -11.16
N ALA A 328 7.30 -27.77 -11.57
CA ALA A 328 8.40 -28.48 -12.20
C ALA A 328 8.76 -27.90 -13.61
N GLN A 329 7.79 -27.34 -14.33
CA GLN A 329 8.02 -26.64 -15.61
C GLN A 329 8.52 -25.22 -15.41
N GLU A 330 8.07 -24.48 -14.37
CA GLU A 330 8.61 -23.17 -14.02
C GLU A 330 10.06 -23.25 -13.56
N ILE A 331 10.42 -24.27 -12.78
CA ILE A 331 11.81 -24.53 -12.37
C ILE A 331 12.72 -24.85 -13.58
N ARG A 332 12.17 -25.32 -14.70
CA ARG A 332 12.91 -25.68 -15.92
C ARG A 332 13.04 -24.54 -16.94
N LYS A 333 12.35 -23.41 -16.76
CA LYS A 333 12.48 -22.26 -17.66
C LYS A 333 13.82 -21.53 -17.44
N PRO A 334 14.60 -21.27 -18.51
CA PRO A 334 15.88 -20.56 -18.41
C PRO A 334 15.75 -19.16 -17.76
N GLU A 335 14.61 -18.52 -17.87
CA GLU A 335 14.31 -17.20 -17.29
C GLU A 335 14.25 -17.22 -15.74
N ASN A 336 13.87 -18.33 -15.14
CA ASN A 336 13.86 -18.48 -13.69
C ASN A 336 15.25 -18.65 -13.08
N VAL A 337 16.23 -19.11 -13.85
CA VAL A 337 17.61 -19.26 -13.34
C VAL A 337 18.25 -17.88 -13.12
N VAL A 338 17.90 -16.88 -13.91
CA VAL A 338 18.41 -15.51 -13.75
C VAL A 338 17.87 -14.85 -12.49
N SER A 339 16.61 -15.13 -12.10
CA SER A 339 16.03 -14.61 -10.85
C SER A 339 16.69 -15.21 -9.60
N LEU A 340 17.19 -16.45 -9.68
CA LEU A 340 17.94 -17.10 -8.59
C LEU A 340 19.35 -16.51 -8.40
N LEU A 341 19.85 -15.74 -9.37
CA LEU A 341 21.13 -15.05 -9.25
C LEU A 341 21.03 -13.72 -8.48
N ASN A 342 19.82 -13.24 -8.22
CA ASN A 342 19.63 -12.04 -7.43
C ASN A 342 19.94 -12.34 -5.96
N VAL A 343 20.94 -11.63 -5.43
CA VAL A 343 21.31 -11.72 -4.01
C VAL A 343 20.58 -10.62 -3.27
N ASP A 344 19.78 -11.00 -2.29
CA ASP A 344 19.10 -10.01 -1.43
C ASP A 344 20.15 -9.26 -0.57
N PRO A 345 20.03 -7.94 -0.43
CA PRO A 345 21.01 -7.16 0.33
C PRO A 345 21.10 -7.55 1.81
N ILE A 346 19.93 -7.83 2.43
CA ILE A 346 19.83 -8.26 3.83
C ILE A 346 18.77 -9.37 3.90
N GLU A 347 19.13 -10.51 4.49
CA GLU A 347 18.23 -11.63 4.75
C GLU A 347 18.28 -12.00 6.23
N LEU A 348 17.11 -12.25 6.82
CA LEU A 348 16.95 -12.83 8.14
C LEU A 348 16.27 -14.18 7.96
N GLU A 349 17.03 -15.26 8.11
CA GLU A 349 16.52 -16.62 8.07
C GLU A 349 16.29 -17.15 9.48
N PHE A 350 15.22 -17.89 9.70
CA PHE A 350 14.90 -18.43 11.02
C PHE A 350 14.28 -19.82 10.95
N GLY A 351 14.52 -20.60 12.01
CA GLY A 351 13.96 -21.92 12.20
C GLY A 351 12.45 -21.89 12.52
N TYR A 352 11.80 -23.01 12.39
CA TYR A 352 10.35 -23.13 12.49
C TYR A 352 9.75 -22.69 13.85
N GLY A 353 10.51 -22.75 14.94
CA GLY A 353 10.06 -22.30 16.27
C GLY A 353 9.94 -20.79 16.41
N ILE A 354 10.55 -20.01 15.49
CA ILE A 354 10.51 -18.54 15.49
C ILE A 354 9.38 -18.00 14.59
N ILE A 355 8.82 -18.82 13.70
CA ILE A 355 7.74 -18.42 12.77
C ILE A 355 6.61 -17.65 13.45
N PRO A 356 6.11 -18.03 14.66
CA PRO A 356 5.05 -17.30 15.33
C PRO A 356 5.36 -15.82 15.61
N LEU A 357 6.64 -15.45 15.74
CA LEU A 357 7.07 -14.07 15.94
C LEU A 357 6.94 -13.21 14.65
N ALA A 358 6.96 -13.85 13.49
CA ALA A 358 6.82 -13.20 12.18
C ALA A 358 5.40 -13.27 11.63
N ASP A 359 4.53 -14.16 12.14
CA ASP A 359 3.16 -14.33 11.67
C ASP A 359 2.19 -13.38 12.39
N VAL A 360 1.70 -12.38 11.66
CA VAL A 360 0.73 -11.39 12.15
C VAL A 360 -0.56 -12.04 12.67
N ASN A 361 -1.00 -13.17 12.07
CA ASN A 361 -2.21 -13.90 12.51
C ASN A 361 -2.04 -14.58 13.87
N GLN A 362 -0.80 -14.82 14.30
CA GLN A 362 -0.45 -15.37 15.61
C GLN A 362 -0.01 -14.30 16.62
N GLY A 363 -0.15 -13.01 16.25
CA GLY A 363 0.22 -11.88 17.10
C GLY A 363 1.71 -11.50 17.04
N GLY A 364 2.44 -12.00 16.04
CA GLY A 364 3.85 -11.66 15.81
C GLY A 364 4.00 -10.21 15.31
N ASP A 365 4.96 -9.47 15.85
CA ASP A 365 5.25 -8.07 15.54
C ASP A 365 6.64 -7.85 14.91
N LEU A 366 7.36 -8.91 14.57
CA LEU A 366 8.71 -8.83 14.03
C LEU A 366 8.78 -8.03 12.72
N LEU A 367 7.77 -8.16 11.85
CA LEU A 367 7.67 -7.40 10.60
C LEU A 367 7.58 -5.88 10.86
N ASP A 368 6.76 -5.47 11.81
CA ASP A 368 6.61 -4.06 12.18
C ASP A 368 7.91 -3.51 12.78
N ARG A 369 8.61 -4.31 13.58
CA ARG A 369 9.91 -3.93 14.15
C ARG A 369 10.96 -3.76 13.07
N VAL A 370 11.00 -4.62 12.05
CA VAL A 370 11.90 -4.48 10.90
C VAL A 370 11.68 -3.16 10.17
N VAL A 371 10.44 -2.74 9.98
CA VAL A 371 10.11 -1.43 9.39
C VAL A 371 10.60 -0.29 10.28
N MET A 372 10.41 -0.40 11.60
CA MET A 372 10.89 0.61 12.55
C MET A 372 12.42 0.72 12.58
N ILE A 373 13.13 -0.40 12.51
CA ILE A 373 14.62 -0.43 12.45
C ILE A 373 15.10 0.36 11.23
N ARG A 374 14.57 0.09 10.06
CA ARG A 374 14.95 0.80 8.83
C ARG A 374 14.75 2.31 8.97
N ARG A 375 13.63 2.72 9.54
CA ARG A 375 13.32 4.14 9.79
C ARG A 375 14.29 4.75 10.82
N GLN A 376 14.58 4.04 11.90
CA GLN A 376 15.49 4.51 12.94
C GLN A 376 16.91 4.72 12.41
N VAL A 377 17.46 3.75 11.68
CA VAL A 377 18.79 3.84 11.07
C VAL A 377 18.86 4.98 10.06
N ALA A 378 17.81 5.16 9.23
CA ALA A 378 17.74 6.27 8.29
C ALA A 378 17.72 7.65 8.99
N LEU A 379 17.01 7.79 10.11
CA LEU A 379 16.98 9.02 10.89
C LEU A 379 18.30 9.28 11.62
N GLU A 380 18.97 8.24 12.07
CA GLU A 380 20.22 8.33 12.83
C GLU A 380 21.43 8.57 11.92
N LEU A 381 21.61 7.72 10.90
CA LEU A 381 22.77 7.73 10.03
C LEU A 381 22.56 8.47 8.70
N GLY A 382 21.31 8.72 8.30
CA GLY A 382 21.01 9.37 7.03
C GLY A 382 21.11 8.46 5.82
N ALA A 383 21.31 7.16 6.00
CA ALA A 383 21.41 6.17 4.94
C ALA A 383 20.11 5.35 4.83
N VAL A 384 19.70 5.06 3.60
CA VAL A 384 18.51 4.22 3.35
C VAL A 384 18.91 2.75 3.47
N VAL A 385 18.32 2.05 4.46
CA VAL A 385 18.53 0.62 4.63
C VAL A 385 17.72 -0.13 3.56
N PRO A 386 18.34 -1.04 2.77
CA PRO A 386 17.63 -1.87 1.81
C PRO A 386 16.51 -2.71 2.42
N ILE A 387 15.72 -3.36 1.56
CA ILE A 387 14.67 -4.29 2.01
C ILE A 387 15.33 -5.46 2.75
N ILE A 388 14.77 -5.81 3.90
CA ILE A 388 15.18 -6.96 4.70
C ILE A 388 14.23 -8.10 4.37
N ARG A 389 14.75 -9.17 3.77
CA ARG A 389 13.98 -10.37 3.46
C ARG A 389 13.91 -11.28 4.68
N LEU A 390 12.70 -11.64 5.08
CA LEU A 390 12.43 -12.63 6.11
C LEU A 390 12.12 -13.96 5.42
N ARG A 391 12.84 -15.02 5.79
CA ARG A 391 12.68 -16.36 5.23
C ARG A 391 12.71 -17.41 6.31
N ASP A 392 11.82 -18.39 6.22
CA ASP A 392 11.93 -19.63 6.98
C ASP A 392 12.99 -20.53 6.36
N ASN A 393 13.76 -21.21 7.21
CA ASN A 393 14.78 -22.16 6.78
C ASN A 393 14.71 -23.44 7.62
N ILE A 394 14.25 -24.52 6.98
CA ILE A 394 14.08 -25.85 7.62
C ILE A 394 15.43 -26.47 8.02
N GLN A 395 16.54 -26.00 7.47
CA GLN A 395 17.88 -26.52 7.78
C GLN A 395 18.42 -25.98 9.10
N LEU A 396 17.84 -24.87 9.62
CA LEU A 396 18.22 -24.29 10.90
C LEU A 396 17.58 -25.04 12.07
N ASN A 397 18.24 -24.96 13.25
CA ASN A 397 17.59 -25.41 14.48
C ASN A 397 16.29 -24.64 14.73
N PRO A 398 15.30 -25.22 15.41
CA PRO A 398 13.99 -24.60 15.59
C PRO A 398 14.02 -23.17 16.12
N ASN A 399 14.93 -22.90 17.04
CA ASN A 399 15.07 -21.63 17.76
C ASN A 399 16.22 -20.75 17.26
N GLN A 400 16.89 -21.16 16.19
CA GLN A 400 18.03 -20.47 15.61
C GLN A 400 17.57 -19.48 14.53
N TYR A 401 18.23 -18.33 14.45
CA TYR A 401 18.13 -17.43 13.33
C TYR A 401 19.51 -17.01 12.83
N VAL A 402 19.59 -16.62 11.58
CA VAL A 402 20.82 -16.23 10.89
C VAL A 402 20.57 -14.95 10.14
N ILE A 403 21.51 -14.00 10.25
CA ILE A 403 21.51 -12.75 9.51
C ILE A 403 22.54 -12.85 8.39
N LYS A 404 22.11 -12.60 7.17
CA LYS A 404 22.97 -12.60 5.98
C LYS A 404 23.00 -11.21 5.33
N ILE A 405 24.19 -10.80 4.92
CA ILE A 405 24.42 -9.60 4.11
C ILE A 405 24.94 -10.03 2.76
N LYS A 406 24.23 -9.65 1.69
CA LYS A 406 24.56 -10.06 0.31
C LYS A 406 24.77 -11.56 0.16
N GLY A 407 23.89 -12.35 0.81
CA GLY A 407 23.91 -13.81 0.78
C GLY A 407 25.00 -14.48 1.66
N ILE A 408 25.83 -13.71 2.36
CA ILE A 408 26.87 -14.22 3.26
C ILE A 408 26.38 -14.11 4.70
N GLN A 409 26.45 -15.21 5.46
CA GLN A 409 26.14 -15.22 6.89
C GLN A 409 27.15 -14.35 7.64
N VAL A 410 26.66 -13.33 8.33
CA VAL A 410 27.47 -12.41 9.14
C VAL A 410 27.25 -12.57 10.64
N SER A 411 26.05 -13.04 11.02
CA SER A 411 25.73 -13.29 12.43
C SER A 411 24.65 -14.35 12.58
N GLU A 412 24.55 -14.92 13.79
CA GLU A 412 23.53 -15.89 14.17
C GLU A 412 23.13 -15.71 15.63
N GLY A 413 21.97 -16.21 16.02
CA GLY A 413 21.52 -16.19 17.40
C GLY A 413 20.49 -17.27 17.67
N GLU A 414 20.18 -17.46 18.93
CA GLU A 414 19.16 -18.42 19.38
C GLU A 414 18.16 -17.71 20.28
N ILE A 415 16.86 -18.02 20.07
CA ILE A 415 15.74 -17.39 20.77
C ILE A 415 14.81 -18.47 21.32
N LEU A 416 14.43 -18.37 22.59
CA LEU A 416 13.38 -19.18 23.19
C LEU A 416 12.06 -18.38 23.16
N PHE A 417 11.11 -18.83 22.34
CA PHE A 417 9.84 -18.14 22.06
C PHE A 417 9.03 -17.80 23.33
N ASP A 418 8.90 -18.76 24.26
CA ASP A 418 8.09 -18.59 25.49
C ASP A 418 8.87 -18.06 26.69
N HIS A 419 10.04 -17.46 26.48
CA HIS A 419 10.92 -16.98 27.53
C HIS A 419 11.30 -15.51 27.31
N TYR A 420 11.76 -14.86 28.38
CA TYR A 420 12.33 -13.52 28.36
C TYR A 420 13.80 -13.58 28.69
N MET A 421 14.59 -12.71 28.11
CA MET A 421 16.02 -12.60 28.42
C MET A 421 16.25 -11.56 29.52
N ALA A 422 16.82 -12.00 30.64
CA ALA A 422 17.18 -11.14 31.75
C ALA A 422 18.70 -10.91 31.75
N MET A 423 19.11 -9.64 31.70
CA MET A 423 20.51 -9.20 31.73
C MET A 423 20.79 -8.43 33.01
N ASN A 424 21.91 -8.77 33.69
CA ASN A 424 22.34 -8.03 34.86
C ASN A 424 23.14 -6.79 34.44
N PRO A 425 22.66 -5.55 34.72
CA PRO A 425 23.40 -4.31 34.41
C PRO A 425 24.63 -4.03 35.28
N GLY A 426 25.04 -4.98 36.10
CA GLY A 426 26.28 -4.89 36.91
C GLY A 426 26.09 -4.55 38.38
N TYR A 427 24.88 -4.27 38.82
CA TYR A 427 24.60 -3.91 40.24
C TYR A 427 23.55 -4.79 40.93
N VAL A 428 23.15 -5.87 40.30
CA VAL A 428 22.19 -6.81 40.89
C VAL A 428 22.96 -7.88 41.65
N GLU A 429 22.73 -7.98 42.97
CA GLU A 429 23.40 -8.92 43.85
C GLU A 429 22.73 -10.29 43.93
N GLU A 430 21.40 -10.36 43.74
CA GLU A 430 20.67 -11.63 43.80
C GLU A 430 20.60 -12.28 42.42
N GLU A 431 21.00 -13.55 42.32
CA GLU A 431 20.92 -14.32 41.09
C GLU A 431 19.48 -14.85 40.86
N ILE A 432 19.00 -14.69 39.66
CA ILE A 432 17.75 -15.29 39.24
C ILE A 432 18.01 -16.66 38.58
N THR A 433 17.18 -17.65 38.90
CA THR A 433 17.31 -18.99 38.31
C THR A 433 16.68 -19.02 36.91
N GLY A 434 17.42 -19.55 35.94
CA GLY A 434 16.97 -19.69 34.54
C GLY A 434 18.01 -20.43 33.70
N ILE A 435 17.87 -20.38 32.39
CA ILE A 435 18.80 -21.01 31.45
C ILE A 435 19.87 -19.99 31.08
N PRO A 436 21.16 -20.25 31.44
CA PRO A 436 22.23 -19.30 31.11
C PRO A 436 22.43 -19.21 29.58
N THR A 437 22.65 -18.00 29.11
CA THR A 437 22.85 -17.68 27.69
C THR A 437 23.72 -16.43 27.55
N PHE A 438 23.95 -16.02 26.31
CA PHE A 438 24.57 -14.72 25.97
C PHE A 438 23.64 -13.93 25.07
N GLU A 439 23.59 -12.62 25.29
CA GLU A 439 22.89 -11.69 24.41
C GLU A 439 23.63 -11.62 23.07
N PRO A 440 22.95 -11.80 21.91
CA PRO A 440 23.62 -12.01 20.62
C PRO A 440 24.30 -10.77 20.05
N SER A 441 23.89 -9.52 20.43
CA SER A 441 24.42 -8.29 19.85
C SER A 441 25.80 -7.92 20.44
N PHE A 442 25.92 -7.97 21.77
CA PHE A 442 27.08 -7.50 22.53
C PHE A 442 27.77 -8.62 23.30
N HIS A 443 27.30 -9.86 23.18
CA HIS A 443 27.84 -11.03 23.87
C HIS A 443 27.85 -10.91 25.40
N LEU A 444 26.88 -10.17 25.94
CA LEU A 444 26.74 -9.99 27.38
C LEU A 444 26.12 -11.25 28.03
N PRO A 445 26.56 -11.64 29.24
CA PRO A 445 25.94 -12.73 29.97
C PRO A 445 24.45 -12.45 30.23
N ALA A 446 23.59 -13.40 29.94
CA ALA A 446 22.15 -13.27 30.08
C ALA A 446 21.54 -14.60 30.56
N ILE A 447 20.29 -14.57 30.99
CA ILE A 447 19.56 -15.72 31.51
C ILE A 447 18.17 -15.71 30.89
N TRP A 448 17.76 -16.86 30.29
CA TRP A 448 16.38 -17.05 29.88
C TRP A 448 15.51 -17.36 31.11
N ILE A 449 14.47 -16.57 31.31
CA ILE A 449 13.49 -16.68 32.39
C ILE A 449 12.09 -16.89 31.84
N THR A 450 11.20 -17.49 32.62
CA THR A 450 9.79 -17.65 32.24
C THR A 450 9.02 -16.36 32.49
N GLU A 451 7.86 -16.21 31.83
CA GLU A 451 6.97 -15.06 32.02
C GLU A 451 6.60 -14.82 33.50
N SER A 452 6.39 -15.89 34.26
CA SER A 452 6.08 -15.79 35.69
C SER A 452 7.21 -15.19 36.55
N GLN A 453 8.43 -15.18 36.06
CA GLN A 453 9.61 -14.62 36.73
C GLN A 453 9.91 -13.18 36.28
N ARG A 454 9.25 -12.67 35.25
CA ARG A 454 9.51 -11.38 34.63
C ARG A 454 9.41 -10.22 35.64
N GLU A 455 8.26 -10.10 36.32
CA GLU A 455 8.04 -9.01 37.30
C GLU A 455 9.06 -9.05 38.46
N ARG A 456 9.43 -10.26 38.89
CA ARG A 456 10.44 -10.45 39.91
C ARG A 456 11.81 -10.01 39.42
N ALA A 457 12.23 -10.39 38.21
CA ALA A 457 13.48 -9.99 37.60
C ALA A 457 13.58 -8.47 37.45
N GLU A 458 12.53 -7.83 36.94
CA GLU A 458 12.47 -6.36 36.84
C GLU A 458 12.54 -5.68 38.19
N SER A 459 11.88 -6.21 39.24
CA SER A 459 11.91 -5.67 40.59
C SER A 459 13.30 -5.82 41.27
N MET A 460 14.06 -6.84 40.86
CA MET A 460 15.45 -7.06 41.33
C MET A 460 16.46 -6.16 40.58
N GLY A 461 16.04 -5.46 39.55
CA GLY A 461 16.86 -4.55 38.75
C GLY A 461 17.49 -5.17 37.50
N TYR A 462 17.07 -6.37 37.06
CA TYR A 462 17.45 -6.93 35.77
C TYR A 462 16.80 -6.15 34.62
N THR A 463 17.52 -5.99 33.52
CA THR A 463 16.91 -5.58 32.25
C THR A 463 16.30 -6.79 31.58
N VAL A 464 14.97 -6.79 31.43
CA VAL A 464 14.25 -7.93 30.84
C VAL A 464 13.76 -7.56 29.44
N VAL A 465 14.08 -8.39 28.45
CA VAL A 465 13.82 -8.16 27.03
C VAL A 465 13.04 -9.34 26.43
N ASP A 466 12.03 -9.03 25.60
CA ASP A 466 11.24 -10.00 24.87
C ASP A 466 11.99 -10.54 23.62
N PRO A 467 11.70 -11.76 23.16
CA PRO A 467 12.38 -12.39 22.03
C PRO A 467 12.40 -11.55 20.74
N PRO A 468 11.31 -10.91 20.28
CA PRO A 468 11.34 -10.06 19.09
C PRO A 468 12.27 -8.85 19.25
N SER A 469 12.37 -8.26 20.45
CA SER A 469 13.27 -7.14 20.72
C SER A 469 14.74 -7.54 20.64
N ILE A 470 15.07 -8.76 21.04
CA ILE A 470 16.44 -9.28 20.94
C ILE A 470 16.84 -9.39 19.47
N ILE A 471 15.99 -10.01 18.64
CA ILE A 471 16.25 -10.10 17.19
C ILE A 471 16.37 -8.70 16.58
N ALA A 472 15.48 -7.78 16.96
CA ALA A 472 15.46 -6.41 16.45
C ALA A 472 16.73 -5.65 16.80
N THR A 473 17.21 -5.78 18.05
CA THR A 473 18.46 -5.15 18.51
C THR A 473 19.66 -5.71 17.76
N HIS A 474 19.75 -7.05 17.63
CA HIS A 474 20.83 -7.72 16.93
C HIS A 474 20.86 -7.34 15.44
N LEU A 475 19.69 -7.36 14.78
CA LEU A 475 19.57 -6.93 13.40
C LEU A 475 19.98 -5.45 13.21
N THR A 476 19.61 -4.58 14.16
CA THR A 476 19.99 -3.16 14.11
C THR A 476 21.49 -2.99 14.18
N GLU A 477 22.16 -3.72 15.09
CA GLU A 477 23.59 -3.65 15.27
C GLU A 477 24.35 -4.19 14.04
N VAL A 478 23.91 -5.33 13.51
CA VAL A 478 24.47 -5.88 12.26
C VAL A 478 24.31 -4.91 11.08
N ILE A 479 23.14 -4.27 10.95
CA ILE A 479 22.92 -3.26 9.90
C ILE A 479 23.86 -2.08 10.08
N ARG A 480 24.06 -1.56 11.30
CA ARG A 480 25.00 -0.46 11.57
C ARG A 480 26.43 -0.79 11.17
N GLN A 481 26.88 -2.01 11.49
CA GLN A 481 28.25 -2.45 11.17
C GLN A 481 28.45 -2.62 9.66
N HIS A 482 27.40 -2.93 8.90
CA HIS A 482 27.48 -3.20 7.47
C HIS A 482 26.85 -2.11 6.59
N ILE A 483 26.38 -0.99 7.18
CA ILE A 483 25.65 0.06 6.43
C ILE A 483 26.49 0.69 5.32
N ALA A 484 27.78 0.80 5.51
CA ALA A 484 28.70 1.35 4.51
C ALA A 484 28.74 0.49 3.25
N GLU A 485 28.82 -0.83 3.38
CA GLU A 485 28.82 -1.74 2.23
C GLU A 485 27.44 -1.91 1.56
N LEU A 486 26.37 -1.63 2.31
CA LEU A 486 25.00 -1.65 1.80
C LEU A 486 24.66 -0.42 0.95
N LEU A 487 25.39 0.68 1.11
CA LEU A 487 25.19 1.92 0.34
C LEU A 487 25.61 1.73 -1.12
N THR A 488 24.65 1.67 -2.03
CA THR A 488 24.89 1.49 -3.47
C THR A 488 25.08 2.82 -4.21
N ARG A 489 25.58 2.78 -5.44
CA ARG A 489 25.61 3.97 -6.33
C ARG A 489 24.23 4.50 -6.65
N GLN A 490 23.24 3.62 -6.73
CA GLN A 490 21.85 4.02 -6.97
C GLN A 490 21.28 4.78 -5.77
N ASP A 491 21.59 4.36 -4.54
CA ASP A 491 21.17 5.07 -3.34
C ASP A 491 21.78 6.48 -3.28
N VAL A 492 23.08 6.59 -3.61
CA VAL A 492 23.75 7.90 -3.71
C VAL A 492 23.11 8.79 -4.77
N GLN A 493 22.78 8.22 -5.95
CA GLN A 493 22.06 8.97 -6.98
C GLN A 493 20.69 9.46 -6.50
N ASN A 494 19.96 8.62 -5.76
CA ASN A 494 18.65 9.00 -5.17
C ASN A 494 18.81 10.12 -4.12
N LEU A 495 19.85 10.05 -3.27
CA LEU A 495 20.18 11.11 -2.31
C LEU A 495 20.51 12.43 -3.02
N ILE A 496 21.31 12.38 -4.10
CA ILE A 496 21.62 13.56 -4.94
C ILE A 496 20.35 14.15 -5.56
N ASN A 497 19.49 13.32 -6.13
CA ASN A 497 18.25 13.76 -6.74
C ASN A 497 17.32 14.45 -5.74
N ASN A 498 17.22 13.93 -4.52
CA ASN A 498 16.39 14.51 -3.46
C ASN A 498 16.83 15.92 -3.05
N ILE A 499 18.15 16.19 -3.08
CA ILE A 499 18.69 17.51 -2.74
C ILE A 499 18.63 18.48 -3.93
N LYS A 500 18.70 17.96 -5.14
CA LYS A 500 18.80 18.75 -6.37
C LYS A 500 17.67 19.77 -6.53
N ASP A 501 16.45 19.44 -6.10
CA ASP A 501 15.30 20.31 -6.24
C ASP A 501 15.47 21.64 -5.49
N ASN A 502 16.16 21.62 -4.35
CA ASN A 502 16.40 22.80 -3.52
C ASN A 502 17.83 23.40 -3.69
N ASN A 503 18.79 22.62 -4.18
CA ASN A 503 20.22 23.01 -4.28
C ASN A 503 20.79 22.66 -5.66
N SER A 504 20.09 23.03 -6.72
CA SER A 504 20.47 22.69 -8.11
C SER A 504 21.85 23.20 -8.49
N ALA A 505 22.22 24.42 -8.09
CA ALA A 505 23.52 25.04 -8.39
C ALA A 505 24.68 24.21 -7.82
N LEU A 506 24.58 23.76 -6.56
CA LEU A 506 25.58 22.90 -5.90
C LEU A 506 25.74 21.58 -6.64
N ILE A 507 24.65 20.92 -6.96
CA ILE A 507 24.70 19.62 -7.61
C ILE A 507 25.24 19.73 -9.03
N GLU A 508 24.89 20.76 -9.82
CA GLU A 508 25.41 20.96 -11.17
C GLU A 508 26.89 21.34 -11.21
N GLU A 509 27.42 21.90 -10.15
CA GLU A 509 28.84 22.17 -9.97
C GLU A 509 29.59 20.91 -9.59
N LEU A 510 29.09 20.12 -8.63
CA LEU A 510 29.75 18.94 -8.07
C LEU A 510 29.70 17.76 -9.04
N VAL A 511 28.50 17.39 -9.54
CA VAL A 511 28.27 16.14 -10.30
C VAL A 511 27.80 16.44 -11.72
N PRO A 512 28.45 15.89 -12.75
CA PRO A 512 29.68 15.06 -12.76
C PRO A 512 30.98 15.85 -12.95
N LYS A 513 30.94 17.19 -12.83
CA LYS A 513 32.06 18.07 -13.23
C LYS A 513 33.31 17.89 -12.35
N LEU A 514 33.14 17.91 -11.05
CA LEU A 514 34.22 17.79 -10.07
C LEU A 514 34.43 16.34 -9.63
N LEU A 515 33.34 15.67 -9.22
CA LEU A 515 33.37 14.28 -8.74
C LEU A 515 32.32 13.41 -9.46
N GLY A 516 32.66 12.14 -9.65
CA GLY A 516 31.73 11.10 -10.08
C GLY A 516 30.96 10.52 -8.89
N ILE A 517 29.82 9.86 -9.17
CA ILE A 517 28.95 9.23 -8.14
C ILE A 517 29.76 8.22 -7.30
N GLY A 518 30.71 7.49 -7.91
CA GLY A 518 31.54 6.50 -7.19
C GLY A 518 32.51 7.14 -6.20
N GLU A 519 33.04 8.32 -6.48
CA GLU A 519 33.91 9.06 -5.56
C GLU A 519 33.08 9.58 -4.36
N ILE A 520 31.91 10.14 -4.63
CA ILE A 520 30.97 10.57 -3.59
C ILE A 520 30.52 9.38 -2.73
N GLN A 521 30.15 8.25 -3.37
CA GLN A 521 29.79 7.02 -2.65
C GLN A 521 30.90 6.62 -1.67
N LYS A 522 32.18 6.65 -2.10
CA LYS A 522 33.29 6.24 -1.26
C LYS A 522 33.47 7.16 -0.04
N VAL A 523 33.32 8.48 -0.22
CA VAL A 523 33.35 9.42 0.92
C VAL A 523 32.20 9.14 1.89
N LEU A 524 30.98 8.93 1.39
CA LEU A 524 29.83 8.62 2.25
C LEU A 524 30.01 7.28 2.98
N GLN A 525 30.57 6.27 2.30
CA GLN A 525 30.91 4.98 2.90
C GLN A 525 31.94 5.13 4.02
N ASN A 526 33.00 5.89 3.81
CA ASN A 526 34.04 6.15 4.83
C ASN A 526 33.45 6.83 6.08
N LEU A 527 32.51 7.76 5.91
CA LEU A 527 31.82 8.38 7.03
C LEU A 527 30.95 7.36 7.81
N LEU A 528 30.19 6.52 7.09
CA LEU A 528 29.34 5.50 7.68
C LEU A 528 30.13 4.38 8.37
N GLU A 529 31.30 3.99 7.85
CA GLU A 529 32.21 3.02 8.48
C GLU A 529 32.66 3.49 9.87
N GLU A 530 32.81 4.81 10.05
CA GLU A 530 33.11 5.40 11.36
C GLU A 530 31.85 5.81 12.14
N GLY A 531 30.67 5.41 11.69
CA GLY A 531 29.39 5.69 12.34
C GLY A 531 28.99 7.17 12.30
N ILE A 532 29.55 7.96 11.40
CA ILE A 532 29.18 9.38 11.24
C ILE A 532 27.96 9.49 10.34
N SER A 533 26.98 10.27 10.82
CA SER A 533 25.76 10.50 10.07
C SER A 533 26.00 11.29 8.78
N ILE A 534 25.46 10.78 7.68
CA ILE A 534 25.47 11.47 6.38
C ILE A 534 24.20 12.30 6.14
N ARG A 535 23.39 12.52 7.15
CA ARG A 535 22.08 13.19 7.03
C ARG A 535 22.19 14.63 6.53
N ASP A 536 23.26 15.33 6.91
CA ASP A 536 23.55 16.69 6.43
C ASP A 536 24.31 16.67 5.10
N LEU A 537 23.64 16.15 4.06
CA LEU A 537 24.21 16.01 2.73
C LEU A 537 24.57 17.37 2.10
N VAL A 538 23.89 18.45 2.48
CA VAL A 538 24.18 19.78 1.94
C VAL A 538 25.57 20.21 2.37
N THR A 539 25.87 20.20 3.67
CA THR A 539 27.21 20.52 4.20
C THR A 539 28.29 19.58 3.63
N ILE A 540 27.97 18.29 3.50
CA ILE A 540 28.90 17.32 2.89
C ILE A 540 29.22 17.69 1.45
N PHE A 541 28.20 17.98 0.62
CA PHE A 541 28.40 18.27 -0.80
C PHE A 541 29.02 19.66 -1.05
N GLU A 542 28.72 20.66 -0.24
CA GLU A 542 29.40 21.95 -0.26
C GLU A 542 30.89 21.77 0.01
N THR A 543 31.24 21.04 1.07
CA THR A 543 32.65 20.76 1.40
C THR A 543 33.34 19.99 0.28
N LEU A 544 32.65 19.00 -0.33
CA LEU A 544 33.21 18.27 -1.46
C LEU A 544 33.43 19.17 -2.68
N ALA A 545 32.51 20.09 -3.00
CA ALA A 545 32.65 21.03 -4.09
C ALA A 545 33.86 21.97 -3.88
N ASP A 546 34.03 22.50 -2.66
CA ASP A 546 35.13 23.40 -2.30
C ASP A 546 36.51 22.72 -2.45
N HIS A 547 36.63 21.44 -2.09
CA HIS A 547 37.93 20.75 -2.01
C HIS A 547 38.22 19.85 -3.22
N ALA A 548 37.22 19.41 -3.99
CA ALA A 548 37.39 18.50 -5.13
C ALA A 548 38.20 19.12 -6.28
N ALA A 549 38.29 20.45 -6.37
CA ALA A 549 39.15 21.15 -7.32
C ALA A 549 40.65 20.97 -6.99
N VAL A 550 41.00 20.69 -5.71
CA VAL A 550 42.37 20.55 -5.24
C VAL A 550 42.81 19.08 -5.17
N THR A 551 41.93 18.21 -4.72
CA THR A 551 42.21 16.77 -4.59
C THR A 551 40.99 15.92 -4.91
N ARG A 552 41.21 14.75 -5.53
CA ARG A 552 40.18 13.72 -5.75
C ARG A 552 40.39 12.50 -4.86
N ASP A 553 41.38 12.53 -3.97
CA ASP A 553 41.58 11.47 -2.99
C ASP A 553 40.41 11.44 -2.02
N THR A 554 39.61 10.36 -2.08
CA THR A 554 38.39 10.21 -1.30
C THR A 554 38.64 10.14 0.20
N ASP A 555 39.81 9.66 0.62
CA ASP A 555 40.20 9.59 2.02
C ASP A 555 40.48 11.01 2.58
N ILE A 556 41.21 11.82 1.80
CA ILE A 556 41.49 13.22 2.15
C ILE A 556 40.20 14.06 2.13
N LEU A 557 39.37 13.85 1.10
CA LEU A 557 38.06 14.52 1.05
C LEU A 557 37.18 14.17 2.25
N THR A 558 37.21 12.91 2.71
CA THR A 558 36.52 12.49 3.94
C THR A 558 36.98 13.28 5.15
N GLU A 559 38.28 13.52 5.30
CA GLU A 559 38.81 14.31 6.42
C GLU A 559 38.33 15.77 6.40
N TYR A 560 38.25 16.40 5.21
CA TYR A 560 37.68 17.75 5.10
C TYR A 560 36.19 17.77 5.46
N VAL A 561 35.42 16.77 5.00
CA VAL A 561 34.00 16.64 5.34
C VAL A 561 33.81 16.42 6.83
N ARG A 562 34.63 15.59 7.48
CA ARG A 562 34.61 15.40 8.95
C ARG A 562 34.80 16.69 9.70
N GLN A 563 35.76 17.53 9.27
CA GLN A 563 36.03 18.84 9.90
C GLN A 563 34.79 19.77 9.76
N SER A 564 34.11 19.76 8.63
CA SER A 564 32.87 20.53 8.43
C SER A 564 31.71 20.01 9.27
N LEU A 565 31.70 18.71 9.57
CA LEU A 565 30.71 18.05 10.43
C LEU A 565 31.08 18.07 11.94
N LYS A 566 32.05 18.88 12.36
CA LYS A 566 32.55 18.93 13.74
C LYS A 566 31.46 19.03 14.81
N ARG A 567 30.39 19.78 14.55
CA ARG A 567 29.28 19.94 15.48
C ARG A 567 28.50 18.59 15.65
N ALA A 568 28.28 17.86 14.59
CA ALA A 568 27.62 16.56 14.64
C ALA A 568 28.49 15.52 15.33
N ILE A 569 29.80 15.52 15.04
CA ILE A 569 30.79 14.62 15.66
C ILE A 569 30.93 14.93 17.15
N SER A 570 31.10 16.20 17.49
CA SER A 570 31.18 16.62 18.88
C SER A 570 29.94 16.28 19.69
N GLY A 571 28.74 16.53 19.11
CA GLY A 571 27.45 16.21 19.76
C GLY A 571 27.23 14.73 19.97
N LYS A 572 27.84 13.86 19.15
CA LYS A 572 27.74 12.40 19.28
C LYS A 572 28.63 11.85 20.38
N TYR A 573 29.87 12.32 20.46
CA TYR A 573 30.89 11.70 21.31
C TYR A 573 31.18 12.45 22.61
N PHE A 574 30.81 13.72 22.70
CA PHE A 574 31.09 14.57 23.85
C PHE A 574 29.78 15.09 24.46
N PRO A 575 29.34 14.52 25.59
CA PRO A 575 28.13 14.99 26.27
C PRO A 575 28.26 16.46 26.69
N PRO A 576 27.20 17.26 26.54
CA PRO A 576 27.26 18.67 26.97
C PRO A 576 27.42 18.78 28.50
N ASN A 577 28.30 19.70 28.93
CA ASN A 577 28.58 19.99 30.33
C ASN A 577 29.28 18.86 31.12
N GLU A 578 29.89 17.89 30.45
CA GLU A 578 30.72 16.87 31.08
C GLU A 578 32.16 16.95 30.55
N VAL A 579 33.12 16.72 31.43
CA VAL A 579 34.53 16.55 31.02
C VAL A 579 34.69 15.15 30.43
N THR A 580 35.09 15.10 29.15
CA THR A 580 35.27 13.80 28.49
C THR A 580 36.74 13.34 28.63
N ASN A 581 36.89 12.12 29.13
CA ASN A 581 38.17 11.46 29.26
C ASN A 581 38.62 10.90 27.89
N VAL A 582 39.85 11.26 27.49
CA VAL A 582 40.41 10.88 26.19
C VAL A 582 41.85 10.41 26.34
N ILE A 583 42.32 9.65 25.35
CA ILE A 583 43.74 9.30 25.19
C ILE A 583 44.32 10.21 24.11
N THR A 584 45.58 10.61 24.30
CA THR A 584 46.33 11.42 23.34
C THR A 584 47.53 10.64 22.78
N LEU A 585 48.04 11.03 21.61
CA LEU A 585 49.29 10.48 21.06
C LEU A 585 50.48 11.35 21.47
N ASP A 586 51.62 10.69 21.78
CA ASP A 586 52.88 11.40 21.93
C ASP A 586 53.26 12.07 20.60
N PRO A 587 53.66 13.35 20.58
CA PRO A 587 54.11 14.03 19.37
C PRO A 587 55.20 13.30 18.58
N LYS A 588 56.04 12.48 19.23
CA LYS A 588 57.02 11.63 18.55
C LYS A 588 56.38 10.52 17.75
N VAL A 589 55.34 9.88 18.30
CA VAL A 589 54.56 8.85 17.61
C VAL A 589 53.83 9.46 16.41
N GLU A 590 53.24 10.65 16.54
CA GLU A 590 52.63 11.35 15.43
C GLU A 590 53.64 11.67 14.32
N GLN A 591 54.83 12.15 14.67
CA GLN A 591 55.89 12.42 13.70
C GLN A 591 56.37 11.13 12.99
N GLU A 592 56.49 10.02 13.71
CA GLU A 592 56.88 8.74 13.16
C GLU A 592 55.84 8.23 12.16
N ILE A 593 54.55 8.30 12.50
CA ILE A 593 53.46 7.93 11.62
C ILE A 593 53.46 8.79 10.34
N MET A 594 53.60 10.12 10.50
CA MET A 594 53.71 11.05 9.38
C MET A 594 54.90 10.72 8.44
N GLY A 595 56.06 10.43 9.02
CA GLY A 595 57.27 10.09 8.29
C GLY A 595 57.17 8.75 7.56
N ALA A 596 56.29 7.86 8.01
CA ALA A 596 56.09 6.53 7.42
C ALA A 596 54.98 6.52 6.32
N VAL A 597 54.30 7.64 6.09
CA VAL A 597 53.30 7.75 4.99
C VAL A 597 54.00 7.84 3.68
N LYS A 598 53.66 6.93 2.74
CA LYS A 598 54.13 6.92 1.38
C LYS A 598 52.99 7.23 0.41
N ASN A 599 53.23 8.21 -0.45
CA ASN A 599 52.27 8.61 -1.48
C ASN A 599 52.59 7.84 -2.78
N THR A 600 51.55 7.28 -3.37
CA THR A 600 51.61 6.62 -4.68
C THR A 600 50.51 7.19 -5.59
N GLU A 601 50.59 6.87 -6.89
CA GLU A 601 49.53 7.25 -7.84
C GLU A 601 48.17 6.63 -7.54
N GLN A 602 48.11 5.60 -6.69
CA GLN A 602 46.88 4.90 -6.29
C GLN A 602 46.36 5.31 -4.90
N GLY A 603 47.00 6.28 -4.23
CA GLY A 603 46.67 6.75 -2.90
C GLY A 603 47.84 6.67 -1.93
N SER A 604 47.62 7.12 -0.70
CA SER A 604 48.61 7.14 0.37
C SER A 604 48.43 5.93 1.30
N TYR A 605 49.53 5.29 1.68
CA TYR A 605 49.54 4.16 2.59
C TYR A 605 50.62 4.33 3.69
N LEU A 606 50.40 3.72 4.84
CA LEU A 606 51.33 3.71 5.94
C LEU A 606 52.31 2.55 5.82
N SER A 607 53.61 2.83 5.88
CA SER A 607 54.69 1.82 5.82
C SER A 607 55.54 1.91 7.09
N LEU A 608 54.99 1.45 8.22
CA LEU A 608 55.66 1.40 9.53
C LEU A 608 56.29 0.03 9.72
N ASP A 609 57.42 0.00 10.50
CA ASP A 609 58.04 -1.25 10.89
C ASP A 609 57.04 -2.07 11.78
N PRO A 610 56.87 -3.39 11.51
CA PRO A 610 55.99 -4.24 12.30
C PRO A 610 56.29 -4.25 13.80
N ALA A 611 57.57 -4.15 14.22
CA ALA A 611 57.92 -4.08 15.64
C ALA A 611 57.47 -2.75 16.31
N ARG A 612 57.54 -1.65 15.55
CA ARG A 612 57.10 -0.34 16.00
C ARG A 612 55.55 -0.28 16.05
N THR A 613 54.90 -0.83 15.01
CA THR A 613 53.43 -0.98 14.97
C THR A 613 52.94 -1.70 16.23
N LYS A 614 53.59 -2.84 16.56
CA LYS A 614 53.22 -3.62 17.73
C LYS A 614 53.41 -2.82 19.02
N ALA A 615 54.54 -2.13 19.16
CA ALA A 615 54.82 -1.33 20.37
C ALA A 615 53.80 -0.20 20.58
N ILE A 616 53.41 0.48 19.49
CA ILE A 616 52.36 1.52 19.53
C ILE A 616 51.00 0.91 19.92
N MET A 617 50.65 -0.25 19.36
CA MET A 617 49.36 -0.91 19.63
C MET A 617 49.32 -1.52 21.05
N ASP A 618 50.41 -2.08 21.54
CA ASP A 618 50.51 -2.56 22.92
C ASP A 618 50.34 -1.40 23.92
N SER A 619 51.02 -0.25 23.69
CA SER A 619 50.85 0.97 24.50
C SER A 619 49.38 1.50 24.41
N LEU A 620 48.78 1.50 23.24
CA LEU A 620 47.40 1.88 23.07
C LEU A 620 46.46 0.98 23.89
N GLY A 621 46.69 -0.35 23.87
CA GLY A 621 45.90 -1.32 24.62
C GLY A 621 45.95 -1.10 26.13
N GLU A 622 47.13 -0.74 26.67
CA GLU A 622 47.27 -0.39 28.09
C GLU A 622 46.49 0.87 28.47
N GLU A 623 46.48 1.87 27.61
CA GLU A 623 45.75 3.12 27.85
C GLU A 623 44.22 2.94 27.66
N LEU A 624 43.78 2.13 26.66
CA LEU A 624 42.38 1.81 26.45
C LEU A 624 41.75 1.08 27.67
N LYS A 625 42.51 0.16 28.29
CA LYS A 625 42.08 -0.50 29.51
C LYS A 625 41.73 0.47 30.63
N LYS A 626 42.47 1.57 30.76
CA LYS A 626 42.18 2.59 31.79
C LYS A 626 40.83 3.27 31.56
N LEU A 627 40.45 3.52 30.29
CA LEU A 627 39.14 4.08 29.94
C LEU A 627 38.02 3.06 30.17
N GLU A 628 38.27 1.78 29.82
CA GLU A 628 37.33 0.68 30.03
C GLU A 628 37.05 0.46 31.54
N ASP A 629 38.10 0.44 32.39
CA ASP A 629 37.96 0.35 33.83
C ASP A 629 37.16 1.52 34.45
N MET A 630 37.17 2.68 33.78
CA MET A 630 36.35 3.86 34.14
C MET A 630 34.95 3.84 33.55
N GLY A 631 34.60 2.84 32.74
CA GLY A 631 33.33 2.75 32.02
C GLY A 631 33.14 3.86 30.97
N LYS A 632 34.22 4.35 30.34
CA LYS A 632 34.24 5.45 29.38
C LYS A 632 34.51 4.92 27.95
N ASN A 633 34.04 5.66 26.94
CA ASN A 633 34.25 5.32 25.55
C ASN A 633 35.75 5.35 25.16
N PRO A 634 36.21 4.46 24.26
CA PRO A 634 37.61 4.40 23.83
C PRO A 634 37.93 5.50 22.79
N ILE A 635 38.04 6.74 23.24
CA ILE A 635 38.26 7.92 22.39
C ILE A 635 39.75 8.31 22.42
N VAL A 636 40.33 8.40 21.22
CA VAL A 636 41.70 8.88 20.99
C VAL A 636 41.69 10.19 20.24
N ILE A 637 42.40 11.20 20.74
CA ILE A 637 42.54 12.50 20.06
C ILE A 637 43.96 12.60 19.46
N THR A 638 43.99 13.03 18.19
CA THR A 638 45.26 13.18 17.44
C THR A 638 45.22 14.37 16.49
N SER A 639 46.38 14.69 15.87
CA SER A 639 46.42 15.73 14.85
C SER A 639 45.66 15.34 13.58
N PRO A 640 45.05 16.31 12.84
CA PRO A 640 44.25 16.03 11.65
C PRO A 640 44.98 15.23 10.57
N ILE A 641 46.29 15.43 10.42
CA ILE A 641 47.09 14.77 9.39
C ILE A 641 47.35 13.30 9.75
N VAL A 642 47.45 12.96 11.04
CA VAL A 642 47.74 11.60 11.52
C VAL A 642 46.47 10.78 11.68
N ARG A 643 45.32 11.42 11.92
CA ARG A 643 44.06 10.78 12.28
C ARG A 643 43.70 9.59 11.38
N LEU A 644 43.67 9.82 10.09
CA LEU A 644 43.30 8.79 9.09
C LEU A 644 44.18 7.55 9.19
N TYR A 645 45.49 7.77 9.21
CA TYR A 645 46.47 6.68 9.20
C TYR A 645 46.49 5.94 10.54
N PHE A 646 46.35 6.65 11.64
CA PHE A 646 46.23 6.05 12.96
C PHE A 646 44.91 5.26 13.12
N LYS A 647 43.81 5.79 12.61
CA LYS A 647 42.52 5.07 12.63
C LYS A 647 42.61 3.76 11.84
N LYS A 648 43.16 3.78 10.61
CA LYS A 648 43.37 2.57 9.82
C LYS A 648 44.21 1.54 10.54
N LEU A 649 45.32 1.98 11.15
CA LEU A 649 46.21 1.10 11.90
C LEU A 649 45.55 0.51 13.14
N ALA A 650 44.86 1.34 13.92
CA ALA A 650 44.25 0.93 15.17
C ALA A 650 43.03 0.05 15.00
N SER A 651 42.26 0.23 13.92
CA SER A 651 41.08 -0.57 13.61
C SER A 651 41.37 -2.04 13.32
N ASP A 652 42.58 -2.37 12.89
CA ASP A 652 43.00 -3.76 12.68
C ASP A 652 43.16 -4.52 14.01
N TYR A 653 43.40 -3.81 15.12
CA TYR A 653 43.58 -4.38 16.46
C TYR A 653 42.40 -4.15 17.39
N TYR A 654 41.74 -2.99 17.28
CA TYR A 654 40.64 -2.55 18.15
C TYR A 654 39.48 -2.04 17.30
N LYS A 655 38.46 -2.88 17.11
CA LYS A 655 37.35 -2.57 16.21
C LYS A 655 36.54 -1.32 16.62
N ASP A 656 36.31 -1.15 17.93
CA ASP A 656 35.42 -0.10 18.45
C ASP A 656 36.13 1.21 18.78
N ILE A 657 37.41 1.35 18.43
CA ILE A 657 38.18 2.55 18.72
C ILE A 657 37.66 3.78 17.98
N ILE A 658 37.46 4.86 18.68
CA ILE A 658 37.04 6.15 18.13
C ILE A 658 38.26 7.07 18.06
N VAL A 659 38.63 7.45 16.82
CA VAL A 659 39.76 8.37 16.60
C VAL A 659 39.24 9.69 16.05
N ILE A 660 39.46 10.77 16.77
CA ILE A 660 38.98 12.13 16.47
C ILE A 660 40.17 13.08 16.37
N SER A 661 40.12 14.00 15.40
CA SER A 661 41.16 15.05 15.32
C SER A 661 40.77 16.28 16.13
N TYR A 662 41.81 17.08 16.55
CA TYR A 662 41.57 18.34 17.27
C TYR A 662 40.64 19.30 16.52
N ASN A 663 40.60 19.24 15.16
CA ASN A 663 39.76 20.11 14.34
C ASN A 663 38.28 19.68 14.31
N GLU A 664 37.97 18.45 14.72
CA GLU A 664 36.62 17.93 14.81
C GLU A 664 35.93 18.18 16.16
N VAL A 665 36.67 18.77 17.11
CA VAL A 665 36.16 19.08 18.44
C VAL A 665 35.69 20.54 18.49
N GLU A 666 34.48 20.77 19.01
CA GLU A 666 33.97 22.12 19.23
C GLU A 666 34.66 22.80 20.41
N SER A 667 34.77 24.13 20.34
CA SER A 667 35.49 24.94 21.35
C SER A 667 34.86 24.95 22.74
N ASN A 668 33.61 24.49 22.88
CA ASN A 668 32.88 24.39 24.14
C ASN A 668 33.05 23.02 24.86
N VAL A 669 33.80 22.09 24.25
CA VAL A 669 34.04 20.76 24.80
C VAL A 669 35.25 20.77 25.70
N GLU A 670 35.10 20.27 26.92
CA GLU A 670 36.20 20.10 27.86
C GLU A 670 36.73 18.67 27.79
N LEU A 671 38.01 18.54 27.40
CA LEU A 671 38.73 17.28 27.30
C LEU A 671 39.74 17.11 28.42
N GLN A 672 39.77 15.92 29.01
CA GLN A 672 40.80 15.53 30.00
C GLN A 672 41.59 14.33 29.45
N SER A 673 42.88 14.53 29.19
CA SER A 673 43.75 13.40 28.85
C SER A 673 44.01 12.55 30.08
N VAL A 674 43.64 11.28 30.02
CA VAL A 674 43.87 10.28 31.09
C VAL A 674 45.02 9.35 30.76
N GLY A 675 45.50 9.37 29.51
CA GLY A 675 46.62 8.58 29.04
C GLY A 675 47.24 9.12 27.76
N MET A 676 48.45 8.69 27.50
CA MET A 676 49.18 9.06 26.28
C MET A 676 49.87 7.84 25.70
N VAL A 677 49.55 7.55 24.42
CA VAL A 677 50.22 6.47 23.69
C VAL A 677 51.65 6.87 23.39
N THR A 678 52.56 6.09 23.90
CA THR A 678 54.01 6.24 23.69
C THR A 678 54.54 4.99 23.02
N ALA A 679 55.71 5.08 22.33
CA ALA A 679 56.28 3.92 21.66
C ALA A 679 57.77 3.76 21.93
#